data_05aff06a3372ffcbe5bceb1a7e596812
#
_entry.id   05aff06a3372ffcbe5bceb1a7e596812
#
_cell.length_a   1.000
_cell.length_b   1.000
_cell.length_c   1.000
_cell.angle_alpha   90.00
_cell.angle_beta   90.00
_cell.angle_gamma   90.00
#
_symmetry.space_group_name_H-M   'P 1'
#
loop_
_entity.id
_entity.type
_entity.pdbx_description
1 polymer ?
#
loop_
_entity_poly.entity_id
_entity_poly.type
_entity_poly.pdbx_seq_one_letter_code
_entity_poly.pdbx_strand_id
1 'polypeptide(L)'
;MQSRRFLALPRALRRSRLLIAFGLGALLIGFTPWLGVASPTPTPGPAGGQAAQQSPHHGIAPANAMEPTAPVLARTGWTAAASDEETAGENGRAANVLDGDTGTLWHSKWSGTAAPLPHSITIDMHRTAVVSALVYTPRTNGANGRVGEYTLSVSTDGASWPAPVASGTLADDGSAKTLGFAPQGARFVRLTALTEAGGRGPWTSAAEINLLGDPGTPEATVDLARTGWTAAASDEETLRENGRAAHVLDGDTNTLWHSRWSGTAAPLPHSITIDMHRTAAVSALVYHPRTNGPNGRAGAYTVTTSTDGAAFGAPVAAGTWRDDDTVKTATFTRTANARFVRLTVTTEAGARGPWTSAAEIRLSGPASPAVHGSWGRITGFPLVPVATAVLPGDKLLAWSAYAVDRFGGSNGYTQTAILDLKTGKVTQRRIDNTGHDMFCPGIAMLADGRVLVTGGSNAEKASIYDPATDDWSAAGNMNIPRGYQSMTLLSTGEAFVLGGSWSGPAGDKAGEAWSPETGTWRGLPGVPALGASTADPAGPYRADNHMWLHATSGGKVLQLGPSKQMNWISTTGTGSITPAGTRADSADAMTGNAVAYDIGKLLTLGGSPAYQNTPATRRAYTVSIAGSQVETARTGDMEYARAFANSVVLPDGKVIVFGGQSYPVPFSDATSVLTPELWDPSTGVFTPLATMAVPRNYHSVANLLPDGRVFSGGGGLCGDCATNHADGAVFTPPYLLNPDGSPKPRPEITGNVPSRTAPGTSLTLSTSTPAASFVLMRAAAATHSTDNDQRRVPLTSTATGTGTYTVSLPADPGVVLPGTYMLFALDAQGVPSTARFLTVS
;
A
#
# COMPACT_ATOMS: atom_id res chain seq x y z
N MET A 1 54.29 -30.12 30.53
CA MET A 1 54.28 -29.84 31.97
C MET A 1 52.89 -29.37 32.35
N GLN A 2 52.10 -30.26 32.90
CA GLN A 2 51.50 -30.28 34.23
C GLN A 2 50.49 -29.14 34.45
N SER A 3 49.26 -29.30 34.93
CA SER A 3 48.52 -30.48 35.40
C SER A 3 47.13 -29.91 35.85
N ARG A 4 46.08 -30.59 35.49
CA ARG A 4 44.82 -30.93 36.21
C ARG A 4 44.45 -30.16 37.48
N ARG A 5 43.16 -29.78 37.64
CA ARG A 5 42.23 -30.46 38.58
C ARG A 5 40.78 -30.04 38.40
N PHE A 6 39.97 -31.06 38.38
CA PHE A 6 38.53 -31.14 38.57
C PHE A 6 38.08 -30.69 39.96
N LEU A 7 36.86 -30.19 40.08
CA LEU A 7 36.00 -30.49 41.23
C LEU A 7 34.52 -30.33 40.88
N ALA A 8 33.76 -31.24 41.45
CA ALA A 8 32.43 -31.66 41.10
C ALA A 8 31.30 -30.92 41.83
N LEU A 9 30.09 -31.08 41.27
CA LEU A 9 28.75 -30.75 41.76
C LEU A 9 28.44 -31.15 43.23
N PRO A 10 27.33 -30.63 43.85
CA PRO A 10 26.18 -31.52 43.96
C PRO A 10 24.80 -30.94 43.61
N ARG A 11 23.95 -31.91 43.26
CA ARG A 11 22.49 -31.83 43.02
C ARG A 11 21.73 -31.58 44.33
N ALA A 12 20.58 -30.85 44.24
CA ALA A 12 19.41 -31.14 45.04
C ALA A 12 18.13 -30.68 44.33
N LEU A 13 17.23 -31.64 44.21
CA LEU A 13 15.86 -31.56 43.73
C LEU A 13 14.96 -30.69 44.60
N ARG A 14 13.95 -30.03 43.99
CA ARG A 14 12.55 -30.17 44.46
C ARG A 14 11.58 -29.78 43.34
N ARG A 15 10.65 -30.71 43.11
CA ARG A 15 9.46 -30.59 42.26
C ARG A 15 8.40 -29.77 42.98
N SER A 16 7.66 -28.93 42.24
CA SER A 16 6.28 -28.62 42.59
C SER A 16 5.48 -28.49 41.30
N ARG A 17 4.58 -29.42 41.09
CA ARG A 17 3.55 -29.43 40.07
C ARG A 17 2.40 -28.52 40.54
N LEU A 18 1.95 -27.61 39.73
CA LEU A 18 0.65 -26.97 39.89
C LEU A 18 -0.21 -27.34 38.68
N LEU A 19 -1.20 -28.23 38.93
CA LEU A 19 -2.28 -28.53 38.00
C LEU A 19 -3.31 -27.40 38.11
N ILE A 20 -3.67 -26.80 36.99
CA ILE A 20 -4.91 -26.01 36.89
C ILE A 20 -5.83 -26.79 35.94
N ALA A 21 -6.90 -27.31 36.51
CA ALA A 21 -8.00 -27.98 35.81
C ALA A 21 -8.91 -26.93 35.17
N PHE A 22 -9.19 -27.06 33.86
CA PHE A 22 -10.30 -26.36 33.22
C PHE A 22 -11.58 -27.16 33.41
N GLY A 23 -12.53 -26.58 34.11
CA GLY A 23 -13.88 -27.10 34.23
C GLY A 23 -14.74 -26.75 33.04
N LEU A 24 -15.25 -27.74 32.33
CA LEU A 24 -16.34 -27.58 31.37
C LEU A 24 -17.64 -27.31 32.10
N GLY A 25 -18.25 -26.14 31.89
CA GLY A 25 -19.64 -25.88 32.25
C GLY A 25 -20.51 -25.94 30.99
N ALA A 26 -21.21 -27.02 30.79
CA ALA A 26 -22.24 -27.11 29.76
C ALA A 26 -23.54 -26.47 30.29
N LEU A 27 -24.02 -25.43 29.61
CA LEU A 27 -25.36 -24.87 29.83
C LEU A 27 -26.28 -25.32 28.68
N LEU A 28 -27.15 -26.27 28.99
CA LEU A 28 -28.30 -26.66 28.17
C LEU A 28 -29.38 -25.59 28.30
N ILE A 29 -29.76 -24.96 27.20
CA ILE A 29 -31.02 -24.19 27.10
C ILE A 29 -31.87 -24.85 26.03
N GLY A 30 -33.04 -25.32 26.47
CA GLY A 30 -33.99 -26.09 25.70
C GLY A 30 -34.68 -25.28 24.60
N PHE A 31 -34.91 -25.94 23.48
CA PHE A 31 -35.80 -25.51 22.41
C PHE A 31 -37.21 -25.95 22.71
N THR A 32 -38.18 -25.02 22.66
CA THR A 32 -39.59 -25.34 22.43
C THR A 32 -40.02 -24.74 21.07
N PRO A 33 -40.74 -25.50 20.26
CA PRO A 33 -41.19 -25.07 18.95
C PRO A 33 -42.50 -24.29 19.01
N TRP A 34 -42.58 -23.16 18.29
CA TRP A 34 -43.87 -22.52 18.03
C TRP A 34 -44.26 -22.77 16.57
N LEU A 35 -45.47 -23.30 16.44
CA LEU A 35 -46.22 -23.64 15.25
C LEU A 35 -46.60 -22.35 14.46
N GLY A 36 -46.58 -22.46 13.16
CA GLY A 36 -46.90 -21.44 12.23
C GLY A 36 -48.36 -21.04 12.14
N VAL A 37 -48.57 -19.80 11.69
CA VAL A 37 -49.85 -19.35 11.11
C VAL A 37 -49.53 -18.67 9.79
N ALA A 38 -50.09 -19.22 8.73
CA ALA A 38 -50.07 -18.70 7.40
C ALA A 38 -51.05 -17.52 7.26
N SER A 39 -50.69 -16.51 6.48
CA SER A 39 -51.61 -15.48 6.03
C SER A 39 -51.38 -15.13 4.55
N PRO A 40 -52.41 -14.73 3.84
CA PRO A 40 -52.57 -15.01 2.42
C PRO A 40 -52.09 -13.86 1.52
N THR A 41 -51.72 -14.27 0.31
CA THR A 41 -51.46 -13.42 -0.85
C THR A 41 -52.74 -12.76 -1.37
N PRO A 42 -52.69 -11.54 -1.92
CA PRO A 42 -53.72 -11.03 -2.83
C PRO A 42 -53.28 -11.11 -4.30
N THR A 43 -54.16 -11.66 -5.09
CA THR A 43 -54.17 -11.75 -6.56
C THR A 43 -54.57 -10.43 -7.22
N PRO A 44 -54.15 -10.15 -8.47
CA PRO A 44 -54.43 -8.89 -9.20
C PRO A 44 -55.70 -8.94 -10.06
N GLY A 45 -56.32 -7.78 -10.28
CA GLY A 45 -57.44 -7.63 -11.20
C GLY A 45 -57.47 -6.18 -11.77
N PRO A 46 -58.23 -5.91 -12.80
CA PRO A 46 -57.65 -5.44 -14.07
C PRO A 46 -57.92 -3.98 -14.45
N ALA A 47 -57.32 -3.58 -15.60
CA ALA A 47 -57.24 -2.26 -16.22
C ALA A 47 -58.57 -1.61 -16.66
N GLY A 48 -58.54 -0.31 -16.86
CA GLY A 48 -59.47 0.57 -17.59
C GLY A 48 -59.33 2.04 -17.17
N GLY A 49 -58.80 2.90 -17.90
CA GLY A 49 -59.17 3.54 -19.12
C GLY A 49 -59.44 5.04 -18.93
N GLN A 50 -58.73 5.84 -19.70
CA GLN A 50 -59.09 7.13 -20.30
C GLN A 50 -58.68 8.48 -19.65
N ALA A 51 -58.15 9.25 -20.58
CA ALA A 51 -57.49 10.54 -20.55
C ALA A 51 -58.38 11.76 -20.20
N ALA A 52 -57.74 12.79 -19.70
CA ALA A 52 -58.06 14.19 -20.02
C ALA A 52 -56.88 15.12 -19.82
N GLN A 53 -56.55 15.88 -20.86
CA GLN A 53 -55.55 16.95 -20.89
C GLN A 53 -55.97 18.14 -20.02
N GLN A 54 -54.98 18.81 -19.40
CA GLN A 54 -54.89 20.27 -19.34
C GLN A 54 -53.49 20.68 -18.85
N SER A 55 -52.81 21.56 -19.58
CA SER A 55 -51.60 22.32 -19.25
C SER A 55 -52.03 23.74 -18.85
N PRO A 56 -51.10 24.67 -18.48
CA PRO A 56 -49.93 24.59 -17.57
C PRO A 56 -49.97 25.69 -16.47
N HIS A 57 -49.42 25.41 -15.33
CA HIS A 57 -49.00 26.48 -14.45
C HIS A 57 -47.51 26.27 -14.11
N HIS A 58 -46.70 27.30 -14.39
CA HIS A 58 -45.30 27.39 -13.99
C HIS A 58 -45.22 27.42 -12.46
N GLY A 59 -44.87 26.29 -11.87
CA GLY A 59 -44.39 26.20 -10.52
C GLY A 59 -42.88 25.85 -10.58
N ILE A 60 -42.03 26.74 -10.05
CA ILE A 60 -40.60 26.44 -9.86
C ILE A 60 -40.51 25.25 -8.90
N ALA A 61 -40.11 24.10 -9.38
CA ALA A 61 -39.83 22.95 -8.55
C ALA A 61 -38.58 23.26 -7.71
N PRO A 62 -38.56 22.88 -6.40
CA PRO A 62 -37.34 22.97 -5.62
C PRO A 62 -36.29 22.09 -6.25
N ALA A 63 -35.09 22.61 -6.37
CA ALA A 63 -33.93 21.88 -6.89
C ALA A 63 -33.77 20.57 -6.10
N ASN A 64 -33.94 19.43 -6.77
CA ASN A 64 -33.58 18.15 -6.23
C ASN A 64 -32.12 18.22 -5.82
N ALA A 65 -31.83 18.06 -4.51
CA ALA A 65 -30.50 17.87 -3.99
C ALA A 65 -29.90 16.63 -4.69
N MET A 66 -29.00 16.87 -5.60
CA MET A 66 -28.20 15.84 -6.21
C MET A 66 -27.36 15.23 -5.07
N GLU A 67 -27.57 13.94 -4.74
CA GLU A 67 -26.70 13.20 -3.84
C GLU A 67 -25.25 13.38 -4.33
N PRO A 68 -24.35 13.97 -3.52
CA PRO A 68 -22.97 14.19 -3.97
C PRO A 68 -22.27 12.86 -4.13
N THR A 69 -22.02 12.45 -5.35
CA THR A 69 -21.24 11.25 -5.71
C THR A 69 -19.71 11.46 -5.55
N ALA A 70 -19.28 12.62 -5.08
CA ALA A 70 -17.87 12.93 -4.88
C ALA A 70 -17.28 12.18 -3.68
N PRO A 71 -16.06 11.63 -3.78
CA PRO A 71 -15.41 10.91 -2.68
C PRO A 71 -15.10 11.82 -1.49
N VAL A 72 -15.03 11.23 -0.30
CA VAL A 72 -14.55 11.90 0.92
C VAL A 72 -13.06 12.20 0.75
N LEU A 73 -12.65 13.45 0.98
CA LEU A 73 -11.26 13.86 0.94
C LEU A 73 -10.52 13.33 2.17
N ALA A 74 -9.33 12.75 1.96
CA ALA A 74 -8.48 12.26 3.05
C ALA A 74 -8.03 13.42 3.95
N ARG A 75 -8.24 13.28 5.28
CA ARG A 75 -8.00 14.32 6.30
C ARG A 75 -6.56 14.38 6.82
N THR A 76 -5.65 13.58 6.27
CA THR A 76 -4.25 13.51 6.72
C THR A 76 -3.59 14.90 6.68
N GLY A 77 -3.11 15.35 7.82
CA GLY A 77 -2.43 16.63 7.98
C GLY A 77 -3.35 17.85 8.04
N TRP A 78 -4.69 17.69 8.00
CA TRP A 78 -5.61 18.82 8.12
C TRP A 78 -5.58 19.44 9.52
N THR A 79 -5.89 20.73 9.59
CA THR A 79 -6.09 21.43 10.85
C THR A 79 -7.44 22.16 10.86
N ALA A 80 -8.01 22.34 12.06
CA ALA A 80 -9.22 23.10 12.26
C ALA A 80 -8.95 24.25 13.23
N ALA A 81 -9.54 25.41 12.94
CA ALA A 81 -9.52 26.59 13.81
C ALA A 81 -10.92 27.18 13.91
N ALA A 82 -11.39 27.51 15.11
CA ALA A 82 -12.71 28.09 15.36
C ALA A 82 -12.62 29.55 15.81
N SER A 83 -13.74 30.27 15.69
CA SER A 83 -13.86 31.64 16.23
C SER A 83 -13.63 31.68 17.74
N ASP A 84 -14.05 30.64 18.43
CA ASP A 84 -13.92 30.45 19.87
C ASP A 84 -14.10 28.96 20.22
N GLU A 85 -13.63 28.55 21.39
CA GLU A 85 -13.61 27.16 21.85
C GLU A 85 -13.97 27.10 23.34
N GLU A 86 -14.73 26.09 23.75
CA GLU A 86 -14.92 25.74 25.14
C GLU A 86 -13.80 24.82 25.62
N THR A 87 -12.96 25.27 26.51
CA THR A 87 -11.84 24.50 27.05
C THR A 87 -11.78 24.46 28.57
N ALA A 88 -12.71 25.20 29.25
CA ALA A 88 -12.77 25.25 30.68
C ALA A 88 -13.84 24.32 31.27
N GLY A 89 -15.01 24.24 30.64
CA GLY A 89 -16.12 23.38 31.05
C GLY A 89 -16.11 22.00 30.39
N GLU A 90 -15.54 21.90 29.22
CA GLU A 90 -15.37 20.63 28.47
C GLU A 90 -14.19 20.75 27.48
N ASN A 91 -13.76 19.62 26.88
CA ASN A 91 -12.78 19.62 25.82
C ASN A 91 -13.44 19.89 24.47
N GLY A 92 -13.93 21.11 24.25
CA GLY A 92 -14.62 21.53 23.03
C GLY A 92 -13.70 22.18 21.98
N ARG A 93 -12.52 21.59 21.72
CA ARG A 93 -11.51 22.15 20.80
C ARG A 93 -11.91 21.95 19.33
N ALA A 94 -11.55 22.90 18.47
CA ALA A 94 -11.76 22.81 17.03
C ALA A 94 -11.15 21.55 16.42
N ALA A 95 -9.99 21.11 16.89
CA ALA A 95 -9.32 19.91 16.39
C ALA A 95 -10.15 18.62 16.51
N ASN A 96 -11.09 18.56 17.45
CA ASN A 96 -11.94 17.39 17.66
C ASN A 96 -12.83 17.05 16.45
N VAL A 97 -13.15 18.03 15.56
CA VAL A 97 -13.95 17.74 14.35
C VAL A 97 -13.20 16.97 13.27
N LEU A 98 -11.92 16.68 13.48
CA LEU A 98 -11.06 15.97 12.53
C LEU A 98 -10.46 14.68 13.09
N ASP A 99 -10.77 14.30 14.34
CA ASP A 99 -10.13 13.18 15.03
C ASP A 99 -10.75 11.81 14.69
N GLY A 100 -11.92 11.77 14.05
CA GLY A 100 -12.62 10.56 13.65
C GLY A 100 -13.48 9.94 14.75
N ASP A 101 -13.59 10.60 15.91
CA ASP A 101 -14.40 10.14 17.05
C ASP A 101 -15.63 11.03 17.23
N THR A 102 -16.81 10.56 16.85
CA THR A 102 -18.06 11.28 17.05
C THR A 102 -18.47 11.46 18.53
N GLY A 103 -17.73 10.87 19.47
CA GLY A 103 -17.87 11.07 20.90
C GLY A 103 -17.18 12.36 21.39
N THR A 104 -16.21 12.88 20.65
CA THR A 104 -15.60 14.21 20.87
C THR A 104 -16.29 15.27 20.03
N LEU A 105 -16.08 16.55 20.33
CA LEU A 105 -16.71 17.63 19.55
C LEU A 105 -16.00 18.97 19.74
N TRP A 106 -16.11 19.84 18.76
CA TRP A 106 -15.94 21.27 18.96
C TRP A 106 -17.20 21.84 19.55
N HIS A 107 -17.04 22.74 20.54
CA HIS A 107 -18.12 23.56 21.09
C HIS A 107 -17.66 25.01 21.23
N SER A 108 -18.50 25.96 20.80
CA SER A 108 -18.24 27.37 21.07
C SER A 108 -18.25 27.62 22.57
N LYS A 109 -17.56 28.65 23.01
CA LYS A 109 -17.43 29.00 24.43
C LYS A 109 -18.79 29.24 25.11
N TRP A 110 -19.07 28.46 26.15
CA TRP A 110 -20.27 28.59 26.95
C TRP A 110 -19.97 28.78 28.44
N SER A 111 -18.79 28.44 28.92
CA SER A 111 -18.41 28.66 30.31
C SER A 111 -18.04 30.13 30.58
N GLY A 112 -18.48 30.66 31.73
CA GLY A 112 -18.35 32.08 32.02
C GLY A 112 -19.28 32.93 31.17
N THR A 113 -18.77 33.88 30.39
CA THR A 113 -19.56 34.63 29.40
C THR A 113 -19.56 33.87 28.09
N ALA A 114 -20.75 33.40 27.68
CA ALA A 114 -20.92 32.72 26.37
C ALA A 114 -20.60 33.69 25.22
N ALA A 115 -19.88 33.18 24.22
CA ALA A 115 -19.67 33.97 23.01
C ALA A 115 -20.98 34.11 22.23
N PRO A 116 -21.24 35.25 21.58
CA PRO A 116 -22.44 35.43 20.75
C PRO A 116 -22.24 34.81 19.36
N LEU A 117 -23.34 34.39 18.73
CA LEU A 117 -23.39 34.08 17.30
C LEU A 117 -23.08 35.35 16.48
N PRO A 118 -22.47 35.21 15.27
CA PRO A 118 -22.17 33.95 14.59
C PRO A 118 -20.83 33.31 15.03
N HIS A 119 -20.81 31.99 15.07
CA HIS A 119 -19.56 31.23 15.27
C HIS A 119 -19.09 30.61 13.96
N SER A 120 -17.77 30.45 13.81
CA SER A 120 -17.23 29.80 12.64
C SER A 120 -16.17 28.78 12.98
N ILE A 121 -16.08 27.73 12.13
CA ILE A 121 -14.99 26.79 12.14
C ILE A 121 -14.40 26.70 10.72
N THR A 122 -13.08 26.78 10.63
CA THR A 122 -12.32 26.77 9.38
C THR A 122 -11.46 25.52 9.35
N ILE A 123 -11.61 24.73 8.31
CA ILE A 123 -10.74 23.59 8.01
C ILE A 123 -9.67 24.07 7.04
N ASP A 124 -8.39 23.88 7.37
CA ASP A 124 -7.25 24.02 6.47
C ASP A 124 -6.79 22.63 6.03
N MET A 125 -6.93 22.35 4.76
CA MET A 125 -6.48 21.08 4.16
C MET A 125 -4.97 21.05 3.94
N HIS A 126 -4.24 22.17 4.16
CA HIS A 126 -2.82 22.37 3.85
C HIS A 126 -2.45 22.07 2.39
N ARG A 127 -3.43 21.91 1.53
CA ARG A 127 -3.30 21.68 0.07
C ARG A 127 -4.54 22.21 -0.63
N THR A 128 -4.41 22.58 -1.89
CA THR A 128 -5.57 22.90 -2.72
C THR A 128 -6.21 21.59 -3.22
N ALA A 129 -7.52 21.50 -3.10
CA ALA A 129 -8.35 20.43 -3.65
C ALA A 129 -9.59 21.02 -4.31
N VAL A 130 -10.24 20.28 -5.20
CA VAL A 130 -11.56 20.68 -5.71
C VAL A 130 -12.59 20.18 -4.71
N VAL A 131 -13.20 21.07 -3.95
CA VAL A 131 -14.23 20.76 -2.94
C VAL A 131 -15.60 20.97 -3.53
N SER A 132 -16.52 20.06 -3.28
CA SER A 132 -17.92 20.12 -3.77
C SER A 132 -18.96 20.00 -2.64
N ALA A 133 -18.57 19.60 -1.43
CA ALA A 133 -19.46 19.58 -0.28
C ALA A 133 -18.69 19.56 1.05
N LEU A 134 -19.38 20.01 2.12
CA LEU A 134 -18.99 19.78 3.50
C LEU A 134 -20.02 18.86 4.16
N VAL A 135 -19.57 17.82 4.85
CA VAL A 135 -20.44 16.97 5.68
C VAL A 135 -20.26 17.39 7.14
N TYR A 136 -21.31 17.96 7.71
CA TYR A 136 -21.42 18.36 9.11
C TYR A 136 -22.09 17.24 9.90
N THR A 137 -21.42 16.70 10.90
CA THR A 137 -21.97 15.74 11.85
C THR A 137 -22.26 16.46 13.16
N PRO A 138 -23.55 16.58 13.56
CA PRO A 138 -23.91 17.19 14.82
C PRO A 138 -23.42 16.36 16.01
N ARG A 139 -23.34 17.01 17.18
CA ARG A 139 -23.05 16.27 18.43
C ARG A 139 -24.09 15.17 18.68
N THR A 140 -23.66 14.05 19.25
CA THR A 140 -24.49 12.87 19.54
C THR A 140 -24.99 12.85 21.00
N ASN A 141 -24.25 13.49 21.93
CA ASN A 141 -24.52 13.50 23.38
C ASN A 141 -25.40 14.66 23.82
N GLY A 142 -26.28 15.14 22.98
CA GLY A 142 -27.22 16.26 23.27
C GLY A 142 -27.62 17.02 22.03
N ALA A 143 -28.41 18.08 22.20
CA ALA A 143 -28.91 18.89 21.08
C ALA A 143 -28.35 20.32 21.07
N ASN A 144 -27.71 20.77 22.14
CA ASN A 144 -27.23 22.16 22.28
C ASN A 144 -26.12 22.46 21.28
N GLY A 145 -26.24 23.58 20.58
CA GLY A 145 -25.24 24.01 19.60
C GLY A 145 -25.33 23.35 18.22
N ARG A 146 -26.41 22.63 17.92
CA ARG A 146 -26.63 22.19 16.53
C ARG A 146 -26.79 23.41 15.63
N VAL A 147 -26.13 23.38 14.48
CA VAL A 147 -26.14 24.46 13.50
C VAL A 147 -27.52 24.58 12.88
N GLY A 148 -28.12 25.78 12.94
CA GLY A 148 -29.39 26.16 12.30
C GLY A 148 -29.12 26.81 10.93
N GLU A 149 -29.28 28.13 10.84
CA GLU A 149 -28.89 28.87 9.65
C GLU A 149 -27.36 28.91 9.53
N TYR A 150 -26.87 28.72 8.31
CA TYR A 150 -25.42 28.69 8.05
C TYR A 150 -25.06 29.39 6.75
N THR A 151 -23.77 29.77 6.66
CA THR A 151 -23.07 30.02 5.41
C THR A 151 -21.80 29.15 5.31
N LEU A 152 -21.47 28.73 4.09
CA LEU A 152 -20.26 28.01 3.78
C LEU A 152 -19.43 28.82 2.79
N SER A 153 -18.16 29.05 3.10
CA SER A 153 -17.23 29.79 2.26
C SER A 153 -15.96 29.00 2.02
N VAL A 154 -15.34 29.19 0.87
CA VAL A 154 -14.06 28.56 0.52
C VAL A 154 -13.02 29.62 0.20
N SER A 155 -11.73 29.30 0.41
CA SER A 155 -10.61 30.19 0.15
C SER A 155 -9.38 29.38 -0.27
N THR A 156 -8.50 29.97 -1.08
CA THR A 156 -7.22 29.39 -1.46
C THR A 156 -6.06 29.85 -0.56
N ASP A 157 -6.20 31.02 0.11
CA ASP A 157 -5.15 31.64 0.92
C ASP A 157 -5.51 31.77 2.41
N GLY A 158 -6.78 31.52 2.80
CA GLY A 158 -7.29 31.65 4.17
C GLY A 158 -7.46 33.10 4.64
N ALA A 159 -7.05 34.09 3.84
CA ALA A 159 -7.16 35.51 4.14
C ALA A 159 -8.31 36.16 3.38
N SER A 160 -8.44 35.86 2.09
CA SER A 160 -9.48 36.36 1.20
C SER A 160 -10.64 35.37 1.17
N TRP A 161 -11.84 35.82 1.53
CA TRP A 161 -13.05 35.03 1.57
C TRP A 161 -14.10 35.59 0.59
N PRO A 162 -14.28 34.98 -0.57
CA PRO A 162 -15.35 35.32 -1.52
C PRO A 162 -16.74 35.16 -0.91
N ALA A 163 -17.76 35.54 -1.65
CA ALA A 163 -19.17 35.31 -1.26
C ALA A 163 -19.37 33.82 -0.91
N PRO A 164 -20.26 33.49 0.06
CA PRO A 164 -20.54 32.10 0.41
C PRO A 164 -20.93 31.26 -0.79
N VAL A 165 -20.35 30.06 -0.84
CA VAL A 165 -20.62 29.06 -1.90
C VAL A 165 -21.88 28.25 -1.64
N ALA A 166 -22.36 28.23 -0.39
CA ALA A 166 -23.65 27.67 0.03
C ALA A 166 -24.16 28.38 1.27
N SER A 167 -25.48 28.41 1.43
CA SER A 167 -26.18 28.86 2.63
C SER A 167 -27.51 28.13 2.76
N GLY A 168 -28.08 28.08 3.96
CA GLY A 168 -29.33 27.40 4.20
C GLY A 168 -29.64 27.24 5.67
N THR A 169 -30.65 26.44 6.00
CA THR A 169 -31.06 26.09 7.37
C THR A 169 -31.05 24.57 7.53
N LEU A 170 -30.43 24.08 8.60
CA LEU A 170 -30.35 22.67 8.92
C LEU A 170 -31.48 22.26 9.89
N ALA A 171 -31.94 21.02 9.73
CA ALA A 171 -32.92 20.44 10.65
C ALA A 171 -32.28 20.15 12.00
N ASP A 172 -33.05 20.37 13.10
CA ASP A 172 -32.63 20.10 14.47
C ASP A 172 -32.76 18.63 14.82
N ASP A 173 -31.91 17.80 14.17
CA ASP A 173 -31.77 16.37 14.44
C ASP A 173 -30.32 15.95 14.50
N GLY A 174 -30.04 14.72 14.96
CA GLY A 174 -28.69 14.18 15.11
C GLY A 174 -28.08 13.58 13.83
N SER A 175 -28.78 13.68 12.68
CA SER A 175 -28.26 13.11 11.43
C SER A 175 -27.14 13.98 10.83
N ALA A 176 -26.18 13.36 10.14
CA ALA A 176 -25.18 14.09 9.38
C ALA A 176 -25.84 14.86 8.22
N LYS A 177 -25.35 16.07 7.94
CA LYS A 177 -25.85 16.98 6.93
C LYS A 177 -24.79 17.21 5.85
N THR A 178 -25.13 16.97 4.59
CA THR A 178 -24.26 17.26 3.46
C THR A 178 -24.61 18.61 2.84
N LEU A 179 -23.67 19.53 2.87
CA LEU A 179 -23.80 20.90 2.38
C LEU A 179 -23.10 20.99 1.03
N GLY A 180 -23.83 20.70 -0.06
CA GLY A 180 -23.30 20.66 -1.42
C GLY A 180 -23.22 22.03 -2.08
N PHE A 181 -22.23 22.22 -2.95
CA PHE A 181 -22.03 23.41 -3.78
C PHE A 181 -21.32 23.06 -5.10
N ALA A 182 -21.30 24.02 -6.05
CA ALA A 182 -20.55 23.82 -7.30
C ALA A 182 -19.06 23.58 -7.00
N PRO A 183 -18.43 22.54 -7.58
CA PRO A 183 -17.03 22.21 -7.34
C PRO A 183 -16.09 23.40 -7.53
N GLN A 184 -15.27 23.72 -6.54
CA GLN A 184 -14.31 24.83 -6.57
C GLN A 184 -12.96 24.45 -5.95
N GLY A 185 -11.88 25.00 -6.52
CA GLY A 185 -10.54 24.88 -5.96
C GLY A 185 -10.44 25.63 -4.64
N ALA A 186 -10.13 24.95 -3.55
CA ALA A 186 -10.00 25.51 -2.22
C ALA A 186 -8.87 24.83 -1.43
N ARG A 187 -8.25 25.60 -0.54
CA ARG A 187 -7.41 25.06 0.54
C ARG A 187 -8.15 25.16 1.88
N PHE A 188 -8.93 26.19 2.06
CA PHE A 188 -9.66 26.46 3.29
C PHE A 188 -11.16 26.37 3.04
N VAL A 189 -11.89 25.75 3.98
CA VAL A 189 -13.34 25.69 3.98
C VAL A 189 -13.85 26.17 5.35
N ARG A 190 -14.75 27.19 5.37
CA ARG A 190 -15.30 27.76 6.58
C ARG A 190 -16.79 27.55 6.64
N LEU A 191 -17.24 26.86 7.68
CA LEU A 191 -18.65 26.82 8.09
C LEU A 191 -18.91 27.92 9.13
N THR A 192 -19.88 28.81 8.89
CA THR A 192 -20.33 29.84 9.82
C THR A 192 -21.77 29.55 10.22
N ALA A 193 -22.00 29.31 11.51
CA ALA A 193 -23.32 29.14 12.10
C ALA A 193 -23.88 30.52 12.45
N LEU A 194 -25.03 30.84 11.90
CA LEU A 194 -25.74 32.11 12.13
C LEU A 194 -26.78 31.98 13.25
N THR A 195 -27.37 30.77 13.39
CA THR A 195 -28.34 30.46 14.45
C THR A 195 -28.08 29.05 14.99
N GLU A 196 -28.53 28.79 16.23
CA GLU A 196 -28.69 27.47 16.80
C GLU A 196 -30.04 26.89 16.35
N ALA A 197 -30.07 25.62 15.88
CA ALA A 197 -31.22 25.03 15.21
C ALA A 197 -32.49 24.95 16.07
N GLY A 198 -32.34 24.72 17.37
CA GLY A 198 -33.45 24.61 18.34
C GLY A 198 -33.73 25.88 19.16
N GLY A 199 -33.00 26.99 18.92
CA GLY A 199 -33.15 28.23 19.67
C GLY A 199 -32.79 28.12 21.16
N ARG A 200 -31.91 27.10 21.53
CA ARG A 200 -31.57 26.79 22.93
C ARG A 200 -30.55 27.72 23.55
N GLY A 201 -29.83 28.50 22.74
CA GLY A 201 -28.86 29.49 23.19
C GLY A 201 -27.88 29.90 22.09
N PRO A 202 -26.96 30.82 22.39
CA PRO A 202 -26.00 31.31 21.39
C PRO A 202 -24.83 30.34 21.19
N TRP A 203 -25.08 29.02 21.07
CA TRP A 203 -24.04 28.02 21.01
C TRP A 203 -23.91 27.38 19.62
N THR A 204 -22.71 26.87 19.32
CA THR A 204 -22.45 26.07 18.13
C THR A 204 -21.57 24.87 18.51
N SER A 205 -21.88 23.69 17.96
CA SER A 205 -21.07 22.47 18.13
C SER A 205 -21.02 21.63 16.86
N ALA A 206 -19.97 20.89 16.70
CA ALA A 206 -19.80 19.87 15.65
C ALA A 206 -19.02 18.69 16.21
N ALA A 207 -19.50 17.47 16.01
CA ALA A 207 -18.76 16.27 16.35
C ALA A 207 -17.69 15.99 15.29
N GLU A 208 -18.07 16.02 14.00
CA GLU A 208 -17.16 15.74 12.90
C GLU A 208 -17.43 16.63 11.69
N ILE A 209 -16.37 16.96 10.96
CA ILE A 209 -16.46 17.62 9.64
C ILE A 209 -15.65 16.81 8.62
N ASN A 210 -16.31 16.46 7.52
CA ASN A 210 -15.69 15.89 6.34
C ASN A 210 -15.89 16.80 5.14
N LEU A 211 -15.01 16.72 4.16
CA LEU A 211 -15.15 17.42 2.88
C LEU A 211 -15.25 16.39 1.77
N LEU A 212 -16.13 16.64 0.81
CA LEU A 212 -16.28 15.85 -0.40
C LEU A 212 -15.73 16.64 -1.58
N GLY A 213 -15.08 15.94 -2.51
CA GLY A 213 -14.53 16.63 -3.68
C GLY A 213 -13.53 15.75 -4.44
N ASP A 214 -12.88 16.36 -5.41
CA ASP A 214 -11.73 15.76 -6.07
C ASP A 214 -10.46 16.19 -5.29
N PRO A 215 -9.69 15.26 -4.74
CA PRO A 215 -8.47 15.59 -4.00
C PRO A 215 -7.44 16.35 -4.84
N GLY A 216 -7.66 16.50 -6.15
CA GLY A 216 -6.62 16.95 -7.09
C GLY A 216 -5.46 15.96 -7.12
N THR A 217 -4.48 16.19 -7.95
CA THR A 217 -3.15 15.57 -7.77
C THR A 217 -2.47 16.33 -6.62
N PRO A 218 -2.16 15.68 -5.46
CA PRO A 218 -1.35 16.33 -4.43
C PRO A 218 -0.05 16.83 -5.09
N GLU A 219 0.45 18.00 -4.69
CA GLU A 219 1.79 18.40 -5.09
C GLU A 219 2.72 17.24 -4.69
N ALA A 220 3.25 16.55 -5.69
CA ALA A 220 4.06 15.36 -5.44
C ALA A 220 5.28 15.76 -4.62
N THR A 221 5.51 15.07 -3.52
CA THR A 221 6.69 15.26 -2.70
C THR A 221 7.62 14.07 -2.82
N VAL A 222 8.88 14.30 -2.54
CA VAL A 222 9.92 13.27 -2.45
C VAL A 222 10.71 13.48 -1.18
N ASP A 223 11.08 12.40 -0.52
CA ASP A 223 12.01 12.48 0.60
C ASP A 223 13.38 12.92 0.10
N LEU A 224 13.95 13.90 0.78
CA LEU A 224 15.26 14.43 0.44
C LEU A 224 16.35 13.45 0.89
N ALA A 225 17.32 13.15 0.01
CA ALA A 225 18.43 12.27 0.32
C ALA A 225 19.24 12.79 1.52
N ARG A 226 19.47 11.93 2.53
CA ARG A 226 20.03 12.28 3.85
C ARG A 226 21.55 12.17 3.94
N THR A 227 22.24 11.80 2.84
CA THR A 227 23.69 11.63 2.82
C THR A 227 24.40 12.87 3.35
N GLY A 228 25.19 12.70 4.39
CA GLY A 228 25.97 13.75 5.01
C GLY A 228 25.21 14.66 5.98
N TRP A 229 23.93 14.43 6.24
CA TRP A 229 23.17 15.22 7.20
C TRP A 229 23.64 15.00 8.64
N THR A 230 23.40 15.99 9.49
CA THR A 230 23.64 15.88 10.92
C THR A 230 22.42 16.34 11.71
N ALA A 231 22.26 15.80 12.92
CA ALA A 231 21.20 16.20 13.84
C ALA A 231 21.81 16.66 15.18
N ALA A 232 21.22 17.70 15.76
CA ALA A 232 21.57 18.19 17.08
C ALA A 232 20.30 18.48 17.89
N ALA A 233 20.23 17.98 19.11
CA ALA A 233 19.06 18.16 19.98
C ALA A 233 19.36 19.14 21.12
N SER A 234 18.32 19.69 21.76
CA SER A 234 18.43 20.52 22.98
C SER A 234 19.09 19.76 24.12
N ASP A 235 18.86 18.47 24.20
CA ASP A 235 19.45 17.55 25.18
C ASP A 235 19.28 16.10 24.71
N GLU A 236 20.03 15.19 25.30
CA GLU A 236 20.09 13.77 24.92
C GLU A 236 20.20 12.88 26.17
N GLU A 237 19.54 11.73 26.16
CA GLU A 237 19.74 10.66 27.14
C GLU A 237 20.89 9.75 26.70
N THR A 238 22.02 9.83 27.39
CA THR A 238 23.22 9.04 27.05
C THR A 238 23.74 8.22 28.23
N LEU A 239 23.11 8.33 29.40
CA LEU A 239 23.55 7.62 30.61
C LEU A 239 22.87 6.28 30.82
N ARG A 240 21.58 6.20 30.55
CA ARG A 240 20.75 5.01 30.75
C ARG A 240 20.22 4.42 29.46
N GLU A 241 20.27 5.19 28.38
CA GLU A 241 19.82 4.81 27.04
C GLU A 241 20.77 5.47 26.04
N ASN A 242 20.99 4.86 24.89
CA ASN A 242 21.73 5.48 23.78
C ASN A 242 20.79 6.37 22.94
N GLY A 243 20.24 7.41 23.58
CA GLY A 243 19.23 8.32 22.99
C GLY A 243 19.84 9.52 22.26
N ARG A 244 20.82 9.32 21.38
CA ARG A 244 21.54 10.40 20.67
C ARG A 244 20.72 10.97 19.52
N ALA A 245 20.84 12.28 19.28
CA ALA A 245 20.19 12.97 18.15
C ALA A 245 20.53 12.35 16.79
N ALA A 246 21.74 11.84 16.60
CA ALA A 246 22.16 11.21 15.35
C ALA A 246 21.31 10.01 14.92
N HIS A 247 20.65 9.34 15.86
CA HIS A 247 19.81 8.17 15.56
C HIS A 247 18.58 8.51 14.72
N VAL A 248 18.12 9.76 14.71
CA VAL A 248 16.98 10.13 13.84
C VAL A 248 17.33 10.17 12.34
N LEU A 249 18.58 9.89 11.99
CA LEU A 249 19.08 9.94 10.61
C LEU A 249 19.74 8.62 10.17
N ASP A 250 19.82 7.59 11.03
CA ASP A 250 20.59 6.36 10.75
C ASP A 250 19.80 5.32 9.89
N GLY A 251 18.50 5.53 9.71
CA GLY A 251 17.64 4.65 8.92
C GLY A 251 17.14 3.42 9.68
N ASP A 252 17.41 3.35 11.00
CA ASP A 252 16.97 2.25 11.85
C ASP A 252 15.93 2.74 12.86
N THR A 253 14.66 2.44 12.64
CA THR A 253 13.56 2.81 13.55
C THR A 253 13.61 2.11 14.92
N ASN A 254 14.56 1.22 15.16
CA ASN A 254 14.79 0.61 16.47
C ASN A 254 15.76 1.42 17.35
N THR A 255 16.52 2.32 16.76
CA THR A 255 17.28 3.36 17.46
C THR A 255 16.40 4.60 17.60
N LEU A 256 16.76 5.50 18.51
CA LEU A 256 15.99 6.73 18.70
C LEU A 256 16.79 7.83 19.38
N TRP A 257 16.45 9.07 19.12
CA TRP A 257 16.73 10.15 20.01
C TRP A 257 15.74 10.16 21.16
N HIS A 258 16.24 10.39 22.39
CA HIS A 258 15.43 10.63 23.57
C HIS A 258 15.99 11.83 24.35
N SER A 259 15.12 12.76 24.76
CA SER A 259 15.49 13.81 25.69
C SER A 259 15.93 13.21 27.03
N ARG A 260 16.78 13.92 27.75
CA ARG A 260 17.33 13.43 29.01
C ARG A 260 16.24 13.18 30.03
N TRP A 261 16.16 11.94 30.49
CA TRP A 261 15.22 11.51 31.53
C TRP A 261 15.92 10.94 32.76
N SER A 262 17.19 10.56 32.66
CA SER A 262 17.97 10.07 33.81
C SER A 262 18.57 11.24 34.62
N GLY A 263 18.66 11.03 35.93
CA GLY A 263 19.04 12.13 36.85
C GLY A 263 17.91 13.17 36.94
N THR A 264 18.22 14.44 36.65
CA THR A 264 17.20 15.50 36.55
C THR A 264 16.70 15.52 35.09
N ALA A 265 15.44 15.17 34.89
CA ALA A 265 14.81 15.23 33.57
C ALA A 265 14.84 16.66 33.03
N ALA A 266 15.17 16.82 31.75
CA ALA A 266 15.08 18.10 31.10
C ALA A 266 13.60 18.52 30.97
N PRO A 267 13.25 19.79 31.18
CA PRO A 267 11.86 20.22 30.99
C PRO A 267 11.54 20.48 29.50
N LEU A 268 10.29 20.33 29.12
CA LEU A 268 9.78 20.84 27.84
C LEU A 268 9.90 22.37 27.78
N PRO A 269 10.09 22.99 26.60
CA PRO A 269 10.13 22.36 25.28
C PRO A 269 11.47 21.74 24.93
N HIS A 270 11.45 20.62 24.20
CA HIS A 270 12.65 20.04 23.58
C HIS A 270 12.69 20.35 22.09
N SER A 271 13.89 20.43 21.53
CA SER A 271 14.04 20.63 20.09
C SER A 271 15.11 19.71 19.50
N ILE A 272 14.92 19.36 18.24
CA ILE A 272 15.91 18.69 17.41
C ILE A 272 16.05 19.44 16.10
N THR A 273 17.27 19.73 15.69
CA THR A 273 17.62 20.48 14.48
C THR A 273 18.38 19.56 13.53
N ILE A 274 17.89 19.45 12.32
CA ILE A 274 18.55 18.76 11.22
C ILE A 274 19.33 19.79 10.40
N ASP A 275 20.63 19.57 10.21
CA ASP A 275 21.46 20.31 9.24
C ASP A 275 21.65 19.42 8.00
N MET A 276 21.13 19.86 6.88
CA MET A 276 21.27 19.17 5.58
C MET A 276 22.62 19.43 4.92
N HIS A 277 23.46 20.31 5.50
CA HIS A 277 24.74 20.80 4.93
C HIS A 277 24.61 21.38 3.51
N ARG A 278 23.41 21.60 3.05
CA ARG A 278 23.04 22.21 1.77
C ARG A 278 21.69 22.89 1.88
N THR A 279 21.45 23.92 1.10
CA THR A 279 20.10 24.48 0.99
C THR A 279 19.27 23.63 0.05
N ALA A 280 18.04 23.31 0.46
CA ALA A 280 17.06 22.58 -0.33
C ALA A 280 15.67 23.21 -0.18
N ALA A 281 14.79 22.97 -1.15
CA ALA A 281 13.38 23.27 -1.04
C ALA A 281 12.73 22.18 -0.18
N VAL A 282 12.20 22.56 0.99
CA VAL A 282 11.55 21.66 1.95
C VAL A 282 10.08 22.01 2.07
N SER A 283 9.21 21.01 1.98
CA SER A 283 7.75 21.17 2.06
C SER A 283 7.12 20.41 3.22
N ALA A 284 7.84 19.48 3.84
CA ALA A 284 7.35 18.75 5.00
C ALA A 284 8.48 18.19 5.87
N LEU A 285 8.15 17.95 7.17
CA LEU A 285 8.92 17.12 8.08
C LEU A 285 8.10 15.89 8.43
N VAL A 286 8.70 14.70 8.27
CA VAL A 286 8.10 13.41 8.63
C VAL A 286 8.75 12.92 9.92
N TYR A 287 7.95 12.71 10.96
CA TYR A 287 8.36 12.25 12.28
C TYR A 287 7.91 10.81 12.47
N HIS A 288 8.84 9.94 12.79
CA HIS A 288 8.59 8.56 13.19
C HIS A 288 8.63 8.46 14.70
N PRO A 289 7.50 8.18 15.37
CA PRO A 289 7.48 7.93 16.80
C PRO A 289 8.26 6.67 17.14
N ARG A 290 8.73 6.58 18.37
CA ARG A 290 9.27 5.33 18.89
C ARG A 290 8.22 4.22 18.90
N THR A 291 8.63 2.99 18.60
CA THR A 291 7.74 1.80 18.55
C THR A 291 7.88 0.92 19.81
N ASN A 292 9.02 1.01 20.53
CA ASN A 292 9.32 0.23 21.73
C ASN A 292 8.71 0.79 23.02
N GLY A 293 7.63 1.56 22.93
CA GLY A 293 6.90 2.16 24.04
C GLY A 293 6.36 3.55 23.73
N PRO A 294 5.44 4.09 24.52
CA PRO A 294 4.78 5.35 24.23
C PRO A 294 5.47 6.61 24.77
N ASN A 295 6.48 6.46 25.69
CA ASN A 295 7.06 7.60 26.38
C ASN A 295 7.84 8.54 25.45
N GLY A 296 7.53 9.83 25.53
CA GLY A 296 8.21 10.85 24.74
C GLY A 296 7.67 11.02 23.32
N ARG A 297 6.53 10.42 22.95
CA ARG A 297 5.90 10.75 21.69
C ARG A 297 5.53 12.23 21.65
N ALA A 298 5.84 12.90 20.54
CA ALA A 298 5.60 14.33 20.37
C ALA A 298 4.10 14.62 20.29
N GLY A 299 3.62 15.56 21.15
CA GLY A 299 2.26 16.10 21.15
C GLY A 299 2.21 17.40 20.35
N ALA A 300 2.02 18.54 21.05
CA ALA A 300 2.04 19.84 20.41
C ALA A 300 3.47 20.19 19.94
N TYR A 301 3.56 20.69 18.70
CA TYR A 301 4.83 20.96 18.04
C TYR A 301 4.79 22.20 17.17
N THR A 302 5.99 22.72 16.88
CA THR A 302 6.25 23.69 15.81
C THR A 302 7.46 23.26 14.98
N VAL A 303 7.45 23.61 13.69
CA VAL A 303 8.60 23.44 12.81
C VAL A 303 9.04 24.80 12.31
N THR A 304 10.34 25.09 12.46
CA THR A 304 10.97 26.33 11.97
C THR A 304 12.12 26.00 11.04
N THR A 305 12.46 26.92 10.14
CA THR A 305 13.53 26.73 9.17
C THR A 305 14.53 27.87 9.23
N SER A 306 15.77 27.57 8.83
CA SER A 306 16.86 28.54 8.74
C SER A 306 17.81 28.20 7.60
N THR A 307 18.48 29.19 7.05
CA THR A 307 19.56 29.01 6.06
C THR A 307 20.95 29.04 6.69
N ASP A 308 21.10 29.65 7.88
CA ASP A 308 22.39 29.87 8.57
C ASP A 308 22.51 29.08 9.90
N GLY A 309 21.40 28.49 10.40
CA GLY A 309 21.35 27.77 11.68
C GLY A 309 21.29 28.66 12.91
N ALA A 310 21.41 29.96 12.78
CA ALA A 310 21.38 30.95 13.87
C ALA A 310 20.00 31.63 13.97
N ALA A 311 19.48 32.14 12.87
CA ALA A 311 18.19 32.80 12.80
C ALA A 311 17.12 31.81 12.26
N PHE A 312 16.15 31.43 13.09
CA PHE A 312 14.99 30.64 12.68
C PHE A 312 13.79 31.57 12.49
N GLY A 313 13.12 31.44 11.37
CA GLY A 313 11.94 32.24 11.02
C GLY A 313 10.69 31.86 11.81
N ALA A 314 9.56 32.47 11.46
CA ALA A 314 8.27 32.07 11.99
C ALA A 314 8.01 30.58 11.65
N PRO A 315 7.22 29.85 12.47
CA PRO A 315 6.90 28.47 12.20
C PRO A 315 6.31 28.26 10.80
N VAL A 316 6.87 27.31 10.05
CA VAL A 316 6.36 26.86 8.74
C VAL A 316 5.31 25.76 8.90
N ALA A 317 5.28 25.09 10.05
CA ALA A 317 4.23 24.16 10.45
C ALA A 317 4.07 24.19 11.98
N ALA A 318 2.84 23.96 12.45
CA ALA A 318 2.51 23.78 13.86
C ALA A 318 1.26 22.89 13.97
N GLY A 319 1.15 22.16 15.07
CA GLY A 319 0.01 21.29 15.30
C GLY A 319 0.15 20.46 16.57
N THR A 320 -0.73 19.49 16.72
CA THR A 320 -0.68 18.48 17.79
C THR A 320 -0.85 17.10 17.17
N TRP A 321 0.05 16.20 17.48
CA TRP A 321 -0.02 14.82 17.02
C TRP A 321 -0.71 13.93 18.04
N ARG A 322 -1.40 12.91 17.51
CA ARG A 322 -2.08 11.89 18.31
C ARG A 322 -1.06 10.99 19.00
N ASP A 323 -1.41 10.44 20.17
CA ASP A 323 -0.58 9.50 20.92
C ASP A 323 -0.72 8.06 20.37
N ASP A 324 -0.11 7.82 19.24
CA ASP A 324 0.03 6.50 18.62
C ASP A 324 1.41 6.38 17.95
N ASP A 325 1.74 5.21 17.43
CA ASP A 325 3.02 4.91 16.80
C ASP A 325 3.01 5.08 15.27
N THR A 326 1.96 5.64 14.71
CA THR A 326 1.89 5.92 13.27
C THR A 326 2.84 7.06 12.89
N VAL A 327 3.37 7.01 11.67
CA VAL A 327 4.20 8.08 11.11
C VAL A 327 3.39 9.38 11.03
N LYS A 328 3.98 10.49 11.44
CA LYS A 328 3.37 11.81 11.46
C LYS A 328 4.05 12.73 10.45
N THR A 329 3.27 13.52 9.73
CA THR A 329 3.79 14.52 8.79
C THR A 329 3.39 15.92 9.22
N ALA A 330 4.36 16.79 9.37
CA ALA A 330 4.19 18.23 9.50
C ALA A 330 4.36 18.86 8.11
N THR A 331 3.27 19.04 7.37
CA THR A 331 3.28 19.73 6.07
C THR A 331 3.45 21.22 6.29
N PHE A 332 4.39 21.85 5.56
CA PHE A 332 4.65 23.26 5.69
C PHE A 332 3.57 24.09 5.00
N THR A 333 3.21 25.23 5.59
CA THR A 333 2.27 26.19 5.00
C THR A 333 2.75 26.74 3.65
N ARG A 334 4.03 26.66 3.39
CA ARG A 334 4.70 26.98 2.12
C ARG A 334 6.02 26.25 2.02
N THR A 335 6.45 25.88 0.82
CA THR A 335 7.79 25.36 0.59
C THR A 335 8.83 26.37 1.05
N ALA A 336 9.79 25.95 1.85
CA ALA A 336 10.84 26.78 2.41
C ALA A 336 12.21 26.37 1.83
N ASN A 337 12.97 27.34 1.33
CA ASN A 337 14.39 27.11 1.04
C ASN A 337 15.16 27.16 2.36
N ALA A 338 15.66 26.02 2.81
CA ALA A 338 16.28 25.85 4.11
C ALA A 338 17.52 24.98 4.03
N ARG A 339 18.51 25.24 4.90
CA ARG A 339 19.58 24.30 5.24
C ARG A 339 19.29 23.60 6.56
N PHE A 340 18.67 24.32 7.50
CA PHE A 340 18.36 23.81 8.83
C PHE A 340 16.83 23.73 9.00
N VAL A 341 16.36 22.62 9.56
CA VAL A 341 14.98 22.43 9.96
C VAL A 341 14.94 22.01 11.41
N ARG A 342 14.18 22.73 12.23
CA ARG A 342 14.05 22.48 13.67
C ARG A 342 12.62 22.09 14.02
N LEU A 343 12.47 20.91 14.61
CA LEU A 343 11.27 20.48 15.30
C LEU A 343 11.37 20.88 16.77
N THR A 344 10.39 21.62 17.28
CA THR A 344 10.25 21.95 18.70
C THR A 344 8.97 21.32 19.24
N VAL A 345 9.08 20.51 20.28
CA VAL A 345 7.98 19.80 20.93
C VAL A 345 7.70 20.48 22.27
N THR A 346 6.45 20.90 22.45
CA THR A 346 6.02 21.63 23.64
C THR A 346 5.18 20.80 24.61
N THR A 347 4.64 19.65 24.16
CA THR A 347 3.94 18.68 25.03
C THR A 347 4.28 17.25 24.62
N GLU A 348 4.29 16.33 25.58
CA GLU A 348 4.27 14.90 25.30
C GLU A 348 2.83 14.48 25.03
N ALA A 349 2.62 13.62 23.99
CA ALA A 349 1.29 13.33 23.46
C ALA A 349 0.32 12.66 24.45
N GLY A 350 0.83 11.80 25.34
CA GLY A 350 0.05 11.12 26.37
C GLY A 350 0.19 11.70 27.78
N ALA A 351 0.83 12.87 27.93
CA ALA A 351 1.07 13.56 29.21
C ALA A 351 1.77 12.67 30.28
N ARG A 352 2.64 11.73 29.85
CA ARG A 352 3.33 10.78 30.73
C ARG A 352 4.56 11.39 31.44
N GLY A 353 5.06 12.49 30.95
CA GLY A 353 6.19 13.20 31.54
C GLY A 353 6.78 14.27 30.61
N PRO A 354 7.82 15.00 31.06
CA PRO A 354 8.43 16.05 30.26
C PRO A 354 9.44 15.48 29.24
N TRP A 355 9.06 14.43 28.50
CA TRP A 355 9.98 13.75 27.61
C TRP A 355 9.64 13.98 26.14
N THR A 356 10.67 13.85 25.28
CA THR A 356 10.51 13.80 23.84
C THR A 356 11.42 12.72 23.26
N SER A 357 10.92 11.97 22.29
CA SER A 357 11.69 10.97 21.55
C SER A 357 11.30 10.97 20.08
N ALA A 358 12.20 10.55 19.22
CA ALA A 358 11.98 10.32 17.81
C ALA A 358 12.82 9.13 17.34
N ALA A 359 12.21 8.16 16.67
CA ALA A 359 12.96 7.07 16.05
C ALA A 359 13.64 7.56 14.77
N GLU A 360 12.91 8.27 13.91
CA GLU A 360 13.46 8.81 12.65
C GLU A 360 12.83 10.17 12.33
N ILE A 361 13.61 11.03 11.66
CA ILE A 361 13.13 12.27 11.06
C ILE A 361 13.55 12.32 9.59
N ARG A 362 12.59 12.62 8.71
CA ARG A 362 12.81 12.84 7.31
C ARG A 362 12.32 14.21 6.89
N LEU A 363 12.88 14.75 5.84
CA LEU A 363 12.43 15.99 5.24
C LEU A 363 12.04 15.70 3.80
N SER A 364 10.89 16.20 3.38
CA SER A 364 10.40 16.05 2.02
C SER A 364 10.38 17.39 1.31
N GLY A 365 10.58 17.35 0.01
CA GLY A 365 10.52 18.52 -0.87
C GLY A 365 9.65 18.27 -2.10
N PRO A 366 9.44 19.28 -2.97
CA PRO A 366 8.71 19.11 -4.21
C PRO A 366 9.35 18.03 -5.09
N ALA A 367 8.56 17.13 -5.63
CA ALA A 367 9.02 16.14 -6.59
C ALA A 367 9.09 16.76 -7.99
N SER A 368 10.15 16.46 -8.74
CA SER A 368 10.22 16.74 -10.18
C SER A 368 9.67 15.54 -10.95
N PRO A 369 8.60 15.68 -11.73
CA PRO A 369 7.98 14.54 -12.43
C PRO A 369 8.95 13.77 -13.33
N ALA A 370 9.85 14.46 -14.02
CA ALA A 370 10.84 13.83 -14.90
C ALA A 370 11.95 13.05 -14.16
N VAL A 371 12.08 13.24 -12.84
CA VAL A 371 13.08 12.57 -12.00
C VAL A 371 12.43 11.60 -11.03
N HIS A 372 11.29 11.99 -10.44
CA HIS A 372 10.66 11.27 -9.34
C HIS A 372 9.33 10.60 -9.73
N GLY A 373 8.87 10.78 -10.99
CA GLY A 373 7.55 10.30 -11.42
C GLY A 373 6.41 11.08 -10.78
N SER A 374 5.20 10.58 -10.97
CA SER A 374 4.01 11.18 -10.36
C SER A 374 2.93 10.14 -10.07
N TRP A 375 2.14 10.37 -9.04
CA TRP A 375 0.97 9.56 -8.71
C TRP A 375 -0.28 10.11 -9.37
N GLY A 376 -1.09 9.21 -9.93
CA GLY A 376 -2.45 9.52 -10.32
C GLY A 376 -3.40 9.55 -9.11
N ARG A 377 -4.67 9.80 -9.41
CA ARG A 377 -5.75 9.79 -8.41
C ARG A 377 -5.87 8.41 -7.75
N ILE A 378 -6.18 8.38 -6.47
CA ILE A 378 -6.57 7.17 -5.76
C ILE A 378 -7.92 6.69 -6.31
N THR A 379 -7.97 5.43 -6.73
CA THR A 379 -9.18 4.76 -7.21
C THR A 379 -9.67 3.83 -6.10
N GLY A 380 -10.89 4.06 -5.63
CA GLY A 380 -11.55 3.17 -4.66
C GLY A 380 -11.91 1.83 -5.30
N PHE A 381 -11.74 0.76 -4.55
CA PHE A 381 -12.18 -0.59 -4.90
C PHE A 381 -13.32 -1.02 -3.98
N PRO A 382 -14.25 -1.85 -4.46
CA PRO A 382 -15.31 -2.41 -3.62
C PRO A 382 -14.82 -3.52 -2.68
N LEU A 383 -13.53 -3.82 -2.70
CA LEU A 383 -12.85 -4.84 -1.91
C LEU A 383 -11.38 -4.41 -1.68
N VAL A 384 -10.71 -4.99 -0.69
CA VAL A 384 -9.26 -4.82 -0.53
C VAL A 384 -8.55 -5.71 -1.58
N PRO A 385 -7.83 -5.14 -2.57
CA PRO A 385 -7.17 -5.92 -3.61
C PRO A 385 -5.87 -6.55 -3.05
N VAL A 386 -5.95 -7.78 -2.55
CA VAL A 386 -4.80 -8.52 -1.96
C VAL A 386 -4.07 -9.41 -2.97
N ALA A 387 -4.68 -9.60 -4.12
CA ALA A 387 -4.09 -10.28 -5.26
C ALA A 387 -4.60 -9.67 -6.56
N THR A 388 -3.73 -9.62 -7.58
CA THR A 388 -4.02 -9.00 -8.88
C THR A 388 -3.38 -9.76 -10.02
N ALA A 389 -3.97 -9.64 -11.23
CA ALA A 389 -3.40 -10.14 -12.47
C ALA A 389 -3.67 -9.15 -13.61
N VAL A 390 -2.63 -8.87 -14.42
CA VAL A 390 -2.75 -8.00 -15.60
C VAL A 390 -3.28 -8.82 -16.77
N LEU A 391 -4.35 -8.36 -17.38
CA LEU A 391 -5.06 -9.05 -18.44
C LEU A 391 -4.97 -8.32 -19.77
N PRO A 392 -5.05 -9.02 -20.92
CA PRO A 392 -5.27 -8.39 -22.20
C PRO A 392 -6.53 -7.50 -22.20
N GLY A 393 -6.54 -6.46 -23.06
CA GLY A 393 -7.66 -5.54 -23.18
C GLY A 393 -7.69 -4.45 -22.12
N ASP A 394 -6.54 -4.08 -21.58
CA ASP A 394 -6.36 -3.01 -20.60
C ASP A 394 -7.20 -3.21 -19.33
N LYS A 395 -7.14 -4.39 -18.77
CA LYS A 395 -7.86 -4.78 -17.56
C LYS A 395 -6.90 -5.25 -16.47
N LEU A 396 -7.25 -4.97 -15.22
CA LEU A 396 -6.60 -5.53 -14.04
C LEU A 396 -7.64 -6.30 -13.24
N LEU A 397 -7.47 -7.61 -13.13
CA LEU A 397 -8.24 -8.46 -12.23
C LEU A 397 -7.68 -8.29 -10.81
N ALA A 398 -8.56 -8.16 -9.83
CA ALA A 398 -8.23 -8.09 -8.42
C ALA A 398 -9.18 -8.96 -7.60
N TRP A 399 -8.72 -9.50 -6.48
CA TRP A 399 -9.60 -10.21 -5.55
C TRP A 399 -9.13 -10.09 -4.10
N SER A 400 -10.05 -10.41 -3.17
CA SER A 400 -9.83 -10.45 -1.74
C SER A 400 -9.98 -11.87 -1.20
N ALA A 401 -10.91 -12.09 -0.29
CA ALA A 401 -11.29 -13.37 0.29
C ALA A 401 -12.80 -13.61 0.04
N TYR A 402 -13.42 -14.47 0.85
CA TYR A 402 -14.88 -14.59 0.89
C TYR A 402 -15.58 -13.25 1.20
N ALA A 403 -14.96 -12.39 1.99
CA ALA A 403 -15.42 -11.04 2.27
C ALA A 403 -14.54 -10.00 1.56
N VAL A 404 -15.06 -8.78 1.43
CA VAL A 404 -14.38 -7.66 0.74
C VAL A 404 -13.24 -7.07 1.57
N ASP A 405 -13.29 -7.24 2.91
CA ASP A 405 -12.45 -6.54 3.89
C ASP A 405 -11.79 -7.47 4.92
N ARG A 406 -12.14 -8.77 4.93
CA ARG A 406 -11.64 -9.73 5.92
C ARG A 406 -11.49 -11.13 5.37
N PHE A 407 -10.68 -11.93 6.04
CA PHE A 407 -10.50 -13.35 5.76
C PHE A 407 -10.87 -14.21 6.96
N GLY A 408 -10.95 -15.51 6.77
CA GLY A 408 -11.16 -16.52 7.82
C GLY A 408 -12.15 -17.60 7.40
N GLY A 409 -11.87 -18.82 7.82
CA GLY A 409 -12.65 -19.99 7.44
C GLY A 409 -12.42 -20.44 6.00
N SER A 410 -13.23 -21.38 5.54
CA SER A 410 -13.20 -21.95 4.19
C SER A 410 -14.58 -21.82 3.58
N ASN A 411 -14.92 -20.64 3.08
CA ASN A 411 -16.30 -20.28 2.73
C ASN A 411 -16.73 -20.73 1.32
N GLY A 412 -15.80 -21.19 0.48
CA GLY A 412 -16.12 -21.73 -0.85
C GLY A 412 -16.53 -20.67 -1.89
N TYR A 413 -16.21 -19.40 -1.69
CA TYR A 413 -16.41 -18.33 -2.67
C TYR A 413 -15.42 -17.20 -2.46
N THR A 414 -15.25 -16.35 -3.48
CA THR A 414 -14.31 -15.21 -3.46
C THR A 414 -14.95 -13.95 -4.01
N GLN A 415 -14.63 -12.79 -3.42
CA GLN A 415 -14.96 -11.48 -3.97
C GLN A 415 -13.87 -11.06 -4.97
N THR A 416 -14.27 -10.75 -6.19
CA THR A 416 -13.37 -10.32 -7.27
C THR A 416 -13.80 -8.97 -7.81
N ALA A 417 -12.88 -8.25 -8.44
CA ALA A 417 -13.15 -7.00 -9.14
C ALA A 417 -12.28 -6.88 -10.39
N ILE A 418 -12.79 -6.21 -11.41
CA ILE A 418 -12.01 -5.84 -12.59
C ILE A 418 -11.96 -4.32 -12.67
N LEU A 419 -10.76 -3.78 -12.72
CA LEU A 419 -10.49 -2.40 -13.07
C LEU A 419 -10.26 -2.32 -14.59
N ASP A 420 -11.11 -1.56 -15.28
CA ASP A 420 -10.89 -1.14 -16.65
C ASP A 420 -9.92 0.06 -16.64
N LEU A 421 -8.73 -0.13 -17.18
CA LEU A 421 -7.66 0.87 -17.15
C LEU A 421 -7.90 2.07 -18.05
N LYS A 422 -8.81 1.97 -19.03
CA LYS A 422 -9.18 3.08 -19.92
C LYS A 422 -10.18 4.02 -19.28
N THR A 423 -11.19 3.44 -18.63
CA THR A 423 -12.30 4.20 -18.04
C THR A 423 -12.12 4.49 -16.56
N GLY A 424 -11.23 3.76 -15.87
CA GLY A 424 -11.07 3.80 -14.43
C GLY A 424 -12.23 3.15 -13.65
N LYS A 425 -13.16 2.49 -14.36
CA LYS A 425 -14.30 1.83 -13.72
C LYS A 425 -13.88 0.53 -13.06
N VAL A 426 -14.31 0.31 -11.81
CA VAL A 426 -14.15 -0.94 -11.09
C VAL A 426 -15.49 -1.67 -11.03
N THR A 427 -15.52 -2.93 -11.45
CA THR A 427 -16.73 -3.76 -11.43
C THR A 427 -16.48 -4.98 -10.53
N GLN A 428 -17.33 -5.16 -9.52
CA GLN A 428 -17.22 -6.27 -8.56
C GLN A 428 -18.06 -7.48 -9.02
N ARG A 429 -17.58 -8.68 -8.70
CA ARG A 429 -18.33 -9.93 -8.85
C ARG A 429 -17.96 -10.91 -7.73
N ARG A 430 -18.95 -11.59 -7.16
CA ARG A 430 -18.73 -12.74 -6.30
C ARG A 430 -18.61 -14.00 -7.15
N ILE A 431 -17.61 -14.83 -6.86
CA ILE A 431 -17.34 -16.11 -7.54
C ILE A 431 -17.62 -17.24 -6.57
N ASP A 432 -18.66 -18.01 -6.82
CA ASP A 432 -19.08 -19.15 -6.00
C ASP A 432 -19.13 -20.48 -6.78
N ASN A 433 -19.10 -20.43 -8.12
CA ASN A 433 -19.15 -21.61 -9.00
C ASN A 433 -17.91 -22.51 -8.92
N THR A 434 -16.81 -22.06 -8.31
CA THR A 434 -15.59 -22.84 -8.12
C THR A 434 -15.49 -23.52 -6.77
N GLY A 435 -16.33 -23.16 -5.82
CA GLY A 435 -16.26 -23.65 -4.43
C GLY A 435 -14.94 -23.30 -3.75
N HIS A 436 -14.33 -22.15 -4.08
CA HIS A 436 -12.99 -21.76 -3.68
C HIS A 436 -12.93 -20.36 -3.06
N ASP A 437 -12.51 -20.26 -1.80
CA ASP A 437 -12.04 -19.02 -1.18
C ASP A 437 -10.55 -18.88 -1.47
N MET A 438 -10.23 -18.05 -2.47
CA MET A 438 -8.91 -17.88 -3.06
C MET A 438 -7.99 -16.91 -2.28
N PHE A 439 -8.20 -16.76 -0.98
CA PHE A 439 -7.35 -15.90 -0.16
C PHE A 439 -6.01 -16.56 0.14
N CYS A 440 -4.91 -15.83 0.00
CA CYS A 440 -3.53 -16.32 0.18
C CYS A 440 -3.09 -17.43 -0.79
N PRO A 441 -3.34 -17.28 -2.10
CA PRO A 441 -3.11 -18.33 -3.07
C PRO A 441 -1.67 -18.36 -3.60
N GLY A 442 -1.35 -19.45 -4.33
CA GLY A 442 -0.36 -19.42 -5.41
C GLY A 442 -1.02 -19.02 -6.73
N ILE A 443 -0.33 -18.26 -7.55
CA ILE A 443 -0.85 -17.74 -8.82
C ILE A 443 0.16 -18.03 -9.94
N ALA A 444 -0.33 -18.47 -11.11
CA ALA A 444 0.47 -18.54 -12.34
C ALA A 444 -0.34 -18.07 -13.55
N MET A 445 0.32 -17.31 -14.42
CA MET A 445 -0.20 -16.94 -15.73
C MET A 445 0.09 -18.10 -16.70
N LEU A 446 -0.96 -18.81 -17.14
CA LEU A 446 -0.84 -19.99 -18.01
C LEU A 446 -0.37 -19.65 -19.43
N ALA A 447 0.07 -20.68 -20.16
CA ALA A 447 0.56 -20.54 -21.52
C ALA A 447 -0.47 -19.97 -22.51
N ASP A 448 -1.75 -20.17 -22.26
CA ASP A 448 -2.87 -19.69 -23.09
C ASP A 448 -3.43 -18.33 -22.63
N GLY A 449 -2.89 -17.73 -21.56
CA GLY A 449 -3.29 -16.44 -21.02
C GLY A 449 -4.33 -16.51 -19.90
N ARG A 450 -4.80 -17.71 -19.55
CA ARG A 450 -5.65 -17.92 -18.38
C ARG A 450 -4.85 -17.75 -17.09
N VAL A 451 -5.53 -17.50 -15.96
CA VAL A 451 -4.92 -17.33 -14.64
C VAL A 451 -5.28 -18.52 -13.76
N LEU A 452 -4.29 -19.30 -13.36
CA LEU A 452 -4.46 -20.39 -12.40
C LEU A 452 -4.21 -19.88 -10.98
N VAL A 453 -5.20 -20.08 -10.10
CA VAL A 453 -5.17 -19.69 -8.68
C VAL A 453 -5.36 -20.93 -7.83
N THR A 454 -4.48 -21.18 -6.87
CA THR A 454 -4.43 -22.43 -6.13
C THR A 454 -4.36 -22.22 -4.63
N GLY A 455 -5.00 -23.09 -3.85
CA GLY A 455 -4.90 -23.12 -2.40
C GLY A 455 -5.39 -21.85 -1.70
N GLY A 456 -4.84 -21.59 -0.53
CA GLY A 456 -5.27 -20.47 0.31
C GLY A 456 -6.23 -20.93 1.41
N SER A 457 -7.33 -20.20 1.64
CA SER A 457 -8.34 -20.58 2.65
C SER A 457 -8.95 -21.95 2.37
N ASN A 458 -9.31 -22.26 1.13
CA ASN A 458 -9.64 -23.64 0.71
C ASN A 458 -8.38 -24.30 0.16
N ALA A 459 -7.63 -24.92 1.05
CA ALA A 459 -6.22 -25.28 0.86
C ALA A 459 -5.92 -26.23 -0.30
N GLU A 460 -6.86 -27.13 -0.66
CA GLU A 460 -6.69 -28.08 -1.76
C GLU A 460 -7.25 -27.59 -3.11
N LYS A 461 -8.06 -26.52 -3.10
CA LYS A 461 -8.78 -26.06 -4.29
C LYS A 461 -7.85 -25.40 -5.31
N ALA A 462 -8.26 -25.46 -6.57
CA ALA A 462 -7.68 -24.67 -7.64
C ALA A 462 -8.80 -24.15 -8.55
N SER A 463 -8.61 -22.95 -9.08
CA SER A 463 -9.54 -22.26 -9.96
C SER A 463 -8.81 -21.62 -11.13
N ILE A 464 -9.45 -21.53 -12.27
CA ILE A 464 -8.93 -20.89 -13.48
C ILE A 464 -9.86 -19.75 -13.86
N TYR A 465 -9.29 -18.56 -14.06
CA TYR A 465 -9.94 -17.45 -14.72
C TYR A 465 -9.58 -17.42 -16.20
N ASP A 466 -10.59 -17.32 -17.07
CA ASP A 466 -10.42 -17.18 -18.51
C ASP A 466 -10.78 -15.74 -18.93
N PRO A 467 -9.79 -14.90 -19.31
CA PRO A 467 -10.04 -13.53 -19.73
C PRO A 467 -10.83 -13.42 -21.05
N ALA A 468 -10.91 -14.48 -21.87
CA ALA A 468 -11.66 -14.46 -23.12
C ALA A 468 -13.18 -14.59 -22.88
N THR A 469 -13.59 -15.34 -21.87
CA THR A 469 -14.98 -15.51 -21.47
C THR A 469 -15.39 -14.64 -20.29
N ASP A 470 -14.41 -14.02 -19.62
CA ASP A 470 -14.56 -13.30 -18.35
C ASP A 470 -15.24 -14.18 -17.29
N ASP A 471 -14.82 -15.43 -17.17
CA ASP A 471 -15.42 -16.39 -16.24
C ASP A 471 -14.41 -17.26 -15.51
N TRP A 472 -14.87 -17.83 -14.39
CA TRP A 472 -14.10 -18.73 -13.55
C TRP A 472 -14.59 -20.16 -13.66
N SER A 473 -13.67 -21.11 -13.61
CA SER A 473 -13.96 -22.53 -13.56
C SER A 473 -13.09 -23.22 -12.50
N ALA A 474 -13.61 -24.30 -11.91
CA ALA A 474 -12.83 -25.13 -11.02
C ALA A 474 -11.76 -25.90 -11.81
N ALA A 475 -10.55 -25.97 -11.25
CA ALA A 475 -9.50 -26.88 -11.73
C ALA A 475 -9.38 -28.11 -10.79
N GLY A 476 -8.58 -29.10 -11.18
CA GLY A 476 -8.32 -30.28 -10.34
C GLY A 476 -7.67 -29.87 -9.00
N ASN A 477 -8.12 -30.45 -7.89
CA ASN A 477 -7.55 -30.19 -6.57
C ASN A 477 -6.08 -30.58 -6.49
N MET A 478 -5.27 -29.79 -5.77
CA MET A 478 -3.91 -30.18 -5.38
C MET A 478 -3.93 -31.44 -4.50
N ASN A 479 -2.88 -32.26 -4.60
CA ASN A 479 -2.72 -33.45 -3.72
C ASN A 479 -2.34 -33.06 -2.30
N ILE A 480 -1.61 -31.94 -2.13
CA ILE A 480 -1.17 -31.40 -0.84
C ILE A 480 -1.89 -30.08 -0.59
N PRO A 481 -2.77 -30.01 0.43
CA PRO A 481 -3.41 -28.75 0.81
C PRO A 481 -2.41 -27.71 1.25
N ARG A 482 -2.48 -26.45 0.75
CA ARG A 482 -1.51 -25.38 1.02
C ARG A 482 -2.11 -23.97 0.95
N GLY A 483 -1.47 -23.02 1.62
CA GLY A 483 -1.73 -21.59 1.50
C GLY A 483 -0.45 -20.84 1.79
N TYR A 484 -0.23 -19.67 1.14
CA TYR A 484 1.04 -18.95 1.06
C TYR A 484 2.12 -19.70 0.28
N GLN A 485 1.74 -20.72 -0.48
CA GLN A 485 2.66 -21.40 -1.39
C GLN A 485 3.12 -20.45 -2.49
N SER A 486 4.31 -20.73 -2.99
CA SER A 486 4.83 -20.05 -4.17
C SER A 486 4.56 -20.86 -5.43
N MET A 487 4.29 -20.16 -6.53
CA MET A 487 3.96 -20.75 -7.81
C MET A 487 4.69 -20.03 -8.95
N THR A 488 5.03 -20.76 -10.01
CA THR A 488 5.55 -20.21 -11.26
C THR A 488 5.21 -21.15 -12.42
N LEU A 489 5.07 -20.59 -13.62
CA LEU A 489 4.95 -21.40 -14.84
C LEU A 489 6.32 -21.91 -15.28
N LEU A 490 6.40 -23.18 -15.65
CA LEU A 490 7.61 -23.81 -16.19
C LEU A 490 7.75 -23.58 -17.70
N SER A 491 8.95 -23.77 -18.22
CA SER A 491 9.21 -23.78 -19.66
C SER A 491 8.52 -24.94 -20.41
N THR A 492 8.02 -25.93 -19.68
CA THR A 492 7.19 -27.04 -20.19
C THR A 492 5.71 -26.68 -20.33
N GLY A 493 5.27 -25.52 -19.81
CA GLY A 493 3.87 -25.13 -19.74
C GLY A 493 3.13 -25.67 -18.51
N GLU A 494 3.73 -26.53 -17.70
CA GLU A 494 3.19 -26.94 -16.41
C GLU A 494 3.30 -25.79 -15.38
N ALA A 495 2.39 -25.72 -14.40
CA ALA A 495 2.51 -24.81 -13.27
C ALA A 495 3.08 -25.54 -12.05
N PHE A 496 4.18 -25.04 -11.51
CA PHE A 496 4.90 -25.62 -10.37
C PHE A 496 4.60 -24.88 -9.08
N VAL A 497 4.29 -25.60 -8.00
CA VAL A 497 4.09 -25.06 -6.65
C VAL A 497 5.04 -25.69 -5.63
N LEU A 498 5.40 -24.90 -4.58
CA LEU A 498 6.26 -25.35 -3.49
C LEU A 498 5.91 -24.61 -2.19
N GLY A 499 6.02 -25.31 -1.05
CA GLY A 499 5.80 -24.69 0.27
C GLY A 499 4.34 -24.45 0.60
N GLY A 500 4.08 -23.54 1.53
CA GLY A 500 2.74 -23.05 1.87
C GLY A 500 2.10 -23.75 3.06
N SER A 501 2.83 -23.90 4.16
CA SER A 501 2.33 -24.51 5.42
C SER A 501 1.40 -23.60 6.22
N TRP A 502 1.02 -22.42 5.70
CA TRP A 502 0.03 -21.57 6.35
C TRP A 502 -1.36 -22.22 6.42
N SER A 503 -1.75 -22.97 5.38
CA SER A 503 -3.00 -23.74 5.37
C SER A 503 -2.74 -25.23 5.25
N GLY A 504 -3.70 -26.02 5.71
CA GLY A 504 -3.59 -27.47 5.81
C GLY A 504 -2.58 -27.89 6.89
N PRO A 505 -2.15 -29.17 6.91
CA PRO A 505 -1.11 -29.64 7.83
C PRO A 505 0.19 -28.85 7.66
N ALA A 506 0.81 -28.42 8.74
CA ALA A 506 2.08 -27.70 8.70
C ALA A 506 3.24 -28.65 8.41
N GLY A 507 4.16 -28.22 7.53
CA GLY A 507 5.32 -28.99 7.09
C GLY A 507 5.04 -29.96 5.95
N ASP A 508 6.10 -30.54 5.41
CA ASP A 508 6.08 -31.51 4.31
C ASP A 508 5.28 -31.07 3.06
N LYS A 509 5.43 -29.81 2.66
CA LYS A 509 4.81 -29.21 1.48
C LYS A 509 5.72 -29.38 0.25
N ALA A 510 6.01 -30.65 -0.09
CA ALA A 510 6.81 -30.99 -1.27
C ALA A 510 6.22 -30.39 -2.56
N GLY A 511 7.04 -30.27 -3.60
CA GLY A 511 6.61 -29.70 -4.87
C GLY A 511 5.51 -30.52 -5.54
N GLU A 512 4.67 -29.83 -6.33
CA GLU A 512 3.72 -30.43 -7.27
C GLU A 512 3.75 -29.66 -8.59
N ALA A 513 3.45 -30.33 -9.70
CA ALA A 513 3.30 -29.71 -11.00
C ALA A 513 1.90 -30.02 -11.57
N TRP A 514 1.21 -28.97 -12.03
CA TRP A 514 -0.11 -29.08 -12.68
C TRP A 514 0.05 -29.06 -14.20
N SER A 515 -0.53 -30.04 -14.87
CA SER A 515 -0.54 -30.11 -16.33
C SER A 515 -1.80 -29.45 -16.91
N PRO A 516 -1.67 -28.45 -17.78
CA PRO A 516 -2.82 -27.84 -18.48
C PRO A 516 -3.48 -28.81 -19.47
N GLU A 517 -2.79 -29.84 -19.94
CA GLU A 517 -3.29 -30.82 -20.88
C GLU A 517 -4.28 -31.80 -20.22
N THR A 518 -3.93 -32.25 -19.00
CA THR A 518 -4.73 -33.25 -18.28
C THR A 518 -5.59 -32.67 -17.18
N GLY A 519 -5.32 -31.42 -16.75
CA GLY A 519 -5.99 -30.78 -15.62
C GLY A 519 -5.63 -31.43 -14.25
N THR A 520 -4.54 -32.18 -14.17
CA THR A 520 -4.17 -32.95 -12.97
C THR A 520 -2.84 -32.53 -12.38
N TRP A 521 -2.66 -32.84 -11.09
CA TRP A 521 -1.46 -32.57 -10.33
C TRP A 521 -0.57 -33.80 -10.24
N ARG A 522 0.71 -33.62 -10.47
CA ARG A 522 1.77 -34.61 -10.31
C ARG A 522 2.64 -34.23 -9.11
N GLY A 523 2.74 -35.14 -8.13
CA GLY A 523 3.60 -34.94 -6.96
C GLY A 523 5.09 -35.01 -7.31
N LEU A 524 5.90 -34.20 -6.62
CA LEU A 524 7.36 -34.15 -6.74
C LEU A 524 8.01 -34.44 -5.37
N PRO A 525 7.94 -35.68 -4.85
CA PRO A 525 8.45 -36.01 -3.51
C PRO A 525 9.96 -35.80 -3.36
N GLY A 526 10.73 -35.73 -4.44
CA GLY A 526 12.14 -35.37 -4.43
C GLY A 526 12.42 -33.89 -4.27
N VAL A 527 11.37 -33.05 -4.12
CA VAL A 527 11.47 -31.60 -3.90
C VAL A 527 10.79 -31.24 -2.56
N PRO A 528 11.37 -31.64 -1.40
CA PRO A 528 10.82 -31.29 -0.10
C PRO A 528 10.96 -29.78 0.15
N ALA A 529 9.91 -29.12 0.67
CA ALA A 529 9.93 -27.67 0.96
C ALA A 529 10.98 -27.31 2.03
N LEU A 530 11.30 -28.22 2.95
CA LEU A 530 12.28 -28.01 4.01
C LEU A 530 13.66 -27.61 3.45
N GLY A 531 14.06 -28.17 2.28
CA GLY A 531 15.33 -27.83 1.64
C GLY A 531 15.43 -26.39 1.15
N ALA A 532 14.31 -25.70 1.00
CA ALA A 532 14.20 -24.32 0.52
C ALA A 532 13.70 -23.34 1.60
N SER A 533 13.35 -23.84 2.78
CA SER A 533 12.73 -23.06 3.87
C SER A 533 13.74 -22.15 4.57
N THR A 534 13.26 -21.10 5.18
CA THR A 534 14.03 -20.20 6.05
C THR A 534 14.16 -20.78 7.46
N ALA A 535 14.92 -20.09 8.32
CA ALA A 535 15.01 -20.38 9.75
C ALA A 535 14.00 -19.57 10.59
N ASP A 536 12.83 -19.24 10.03
CA ASP A 536 11.80 -18.47 10.75
C ASP A 536 11.42 -19.19 12.07
N PRO A 537 11.39 -18.49 13.21
CA PRO A 537 11.12 -19.09 14.53
C PRO A 537 9.72 -19.66 14.68
N ALA A 538 8.76 -19.31 13.81
CA ALA A 538 7.44 -19.93 13.75
C ALA A 538 7.44 -21.32 13.09
N GLY A 539 8.62 -21.79 12.64
CA GLY A 539 8.79 -23.08 11.99
C GLY A 539 8.08 -23.19 10.64
N PRO A 540 7.69 -24.41 10.21
CA PRO A 540 7.10 -24.64 8.89
C PRO A 540 5.90 -23.76 8.58
N TYR A 541 5.12 -23.38 9.59
CA TYR A 541 3.96 -22.48 9.42
C TYR A 541 4.30 -21.18 8.68
N ARG A 542 5.54 -20.69 8.82
CA ARG A 542 6.03 -19.47 8.15
C ARG A 542 7.24 -19.74 7.25
N ALA A 543 8.11 -20.64 7.65
CA ALA A 543 9.43 -20.84 7.05
C ALA A 543 9.41 -21.22 5.55
N ASP A 544 8.34 -21.85 5.07
CA ASP A 544 8.16 -22.30 3.69
C ASP A 544 7.23 -21.44 2.85
N ASN A 545 6.87 -20.24 3.34
CA ASN A 545 5.98 -19.31 2.65
C ASN A 545 6.74 -18.40 1.69
N HIS A 546 6.06 -17.97 0.62
CA HIS A 546 6.49 -16.90 -0.30
C HIS A 546 7.91 -17.11 -0.88
N MET A 547 8.25 -18.35 -1.29
CA MET A 547 9.52 -18.65 -1.93
C MET A 547 9.66 -17.93 -3.26
N TRP A 548 10.87 -17.46 -3.56
CA TRP A 548 11.18 -16.79 -4.83
C TRP A 548 11.63 -17.84 -5.85
N LEU A 549 10.82 -18.02 -6.88
CA LEU A 549 10.99 -19.04 -7.89
C LEU A 549 11.25 -18.41 -9.26
N HIS A 550 12.32 -18.79 -9.93
CA HIS A 550 12.63 -18.36 -11.29
C HIS A 550 12.76 -19.58 -12.20
N ALA A 551 11.76 -19.78 -13.05
CA ALA A 551 11.77 -20.88 -14.02
C ALA A 551 12.78 -20.64 -15.14
N THR A 552 13.48 -21.71 -15.52
CA THR A 552 14.48 -21.76 -16.58
C THR A 552 14.20 -22.92 -17.54
N SER A 553 15.08 -23.18 -18.48
CA SER A 553 14.92 -24.22 -19.50
C SER A 553 14.79 -25.63 -18.91
N GLY A 554 14.07 -26.51 -19.61
CA GLY A 554 13.99 -27.93 -19.29
C GLY A 554 13.25 -28.26 -18.00
N GLY A 555 12.27 -27.43 -17.60
CA GLY A 555 11.50 -27.63 -16.38
C GLY A 555 12.32 -27.42 -15.10
N LYS A 556 13.43 -26.69 -15.18
CA LYS A 556 14.22 -26.33 -14.01
C LYS A 556 13.75 -25.01 -13.41
N VAL A 557 13.88 -24.88 -12.07
CA VAL A 557 13.57 -23.67 -11.32
C VAL A 557 14.75 -23.34 -10.40
N LEU A 558 15.21 -22.10 -10.42
CA LEU A 558 16.07 -21.57 -9.38
C LEU A 558 15.18 -21.01 -8.25
N GLN A 559 15.24 -21.64 -7.08
CA GLN A 559 14.73 -21.05 -5.85
C GLN A 559 15.85 -20.17 -5.26
N LEU A 560 15.64 -18.84 -5.25
CA LEU A 560 16.66 -17.86 -4.88
C LEU A 560 16.34 -17.11 -3.56
N GLY A 561 15.28 -17.50 -2.86
CA GLY A 561 14.88 -16.94 -1.57
C GLY A 561 13.52 -17.46 -1.14
N PRO A 562 13.00 -16.95 0.00
CA PRO A 562 13.59 -15.97 0.94
C PRO A 562 14.71 -16.55 1.81
N SER A 563 14.93 -17.89 1.85
CA SER A 563 16.10 -18.48 2.53
C SER A 563 17.40 -17.89 1.96
N LYS A 564 18.44 -17.76 2.79
CA LYS A 564 19.77 -17.36 2.31
C LYS A 564 20.37 -18.40 1.35
N GLN A 565 20.05 -19.67 1.56
CA GLN A 565 20.45 -20.77 0.68
C GLN A 565 19.59 -20.73 -0.58
N MET A 566 20.21 -20.77 -1.75
CA MET A 566 19.58 -20.93 -3.04
C MET A 566 19.65 -22.40 -3.48
N ASN A 567 18.67 -22.83 -4.29
CA ASN A 567 18.58 -24.20 -4.74
C ASN A 567 18.16 -24.30 -6.20
N TRP A 568 18.76 -25.24 -6.92
CA TRP A 568 18.26 -25.72 -8.19
C TRP A 568 17.21 -26.81 -7.95
N ILE A 569 16.06 -26.68 -8.56
CA ILE A 569 14.96 -27.62 -8.53
C ILE A 569 14.78 -28.20 -9.95
N SER A 570 14.78 -29.50 -10.08
CA SER A 570 14.31 -30.20 -11.28
C SER A 570 12.89 -30.69 -11.05
N THR A 571 11.99 -30.45 -11.98
CA THR A 571 10.61 -30.94 -11.91
C THR A 571 10.38 -32.20 -12.73
N THR A 572 11.45 -32.82 -13.31
CA THR A 572 11.38 -34.04 -14.10
C THR A 572 11.23 -35.26 -13.20
N GLY A 573 10.36 -36.20 -13.58
CA GLY A 573 10.13 -37.45 -12.83
C GLY A 573 9.54 -37.14 -11.42
N THR A 574 10.21 -37.63 -10.36
CA THR A 574 9.86 -37.39 -8.96
C THR A 574 10.39 -36.04 -8.43
N GLY A 575 11.12 -35.29 -9.26
CA GLY A 575 11.80 -34.07 -8.92
C GLY A 575 13.09 -34.27 -8.13
N SER A 576 13.86 -33.20 -8.00
CA SER A 576 15.02 -33.13 -7.10
C SER A 576 15.32 -31.70 -6.72
N ILE A 577 15.96 -31.49 -5.57
CA ILE A 577 16.46 -30.19 -5.10
C ILE A 577 17.95 -30.32 -4.77
N THR A 578 18.75 -29.40 -5.26
CA THR A 578 20.20 -29.37 -5.05
C THR A 578 20.68 -27.96 -4.74
N PRO A 579 21.65 -27.76 -3.82
CA PRO A 579 22.17 -26.44 -3.50
C PRO A 579 22.72 -25.70 -4.74
N ALA A 580 22.39 -24.40 -4.84
CA ALA A 580 22.91 -23.47 -5.86
C ALA A 580 23.80 -22.36 -5.26
N GLY A 581 24.22 -22.50 -4.00
CA GLY A 581 24.99 -21.49 -3.28
C GLY A 581 24.15 -20.60 -2.37
N THR A 582 24.73 -19.52 -1.89
CA THR A 582 24.07 -18.55 -0.99
C THR A 582 24.01 -17.18 -1.64
N ARG A 583 23.02 -16.35 -1.25
CA ARG A 583 22.94 -14.95 -1.69
C ARG A 583 24.01 -14.11 -1.00
N ALA A 584 25.25 -14.13 -1.46
CA ALA A 584 26.38 -13.38 -0.91
C ALA A 584 26.40 -13.38 0.65
N ASP A 585 26.45 -12.21 1.29
CA ASP A 585 26.39 -12.03 2.74
C ASP A 585 24.94 -11.86 3.29
N SER A 586 23.92 -12.22 2.51
CA SER A 586 22.52 -12.12 2.92
C SER A 586 22.21 -13.06 4.10
N ALA A 587 21.32 -12.61 4.97
CA ALA A 587 20.54 -13.49 5.85
C ALA A 587 19.30 -14.03 5.11
N ASP A 588 18.46 -14.80 5.79
CA ASP A 588 17.09 -15.06 5.35
C ASP A 588 16.34 -13.73 5.21
N ALA A 589 15.46 -13.63 4.22
CA ALA A 589 14.83 -12.38 3.81
C ALA A 589 13.33 -12.59 3.58
N MET A 590 12.64 -13.03 4.65
CA MET A 590 11.18 -13.22 4.61
C MET A 590 10.49 -11.96 4.13
N THR A 591 9.51 -12.13 3.23
CA THR A 591 8.72 -11.03 2.67
C THR A 591 9.51 -9.92 1.94
N GLY A 592 10.74 -10.25 1.51
CA GLY A 592 11.48 -9.50 0.51
C GLY A 592 11.04 -9.84 -0.90
N ASN A 593 11.77 -9.36 -1.91
CA ASN A 593 11.43 -9.54 -3.32
C ASN A 593 12.55 -10.12 -4.15
N ALA A 594 12.16 -10.75 -5.28
CA ALA A 594 13.02 -11.12 -6.37
C ALA A 594 12.36 -10.76 -7.71
N VAL A 595 13.10 -10.17 -8.64
CA VAL A 595 12.60 -9.74 -9.94
C VAL A 595 13.62 -9.93 -11.04
N ALA A 596 13.20 -10.53 -12.18
CA ALA A 596 14.05 -10.74 -13.35
C ALA A 596 14.04 -9.47 -14.24
N TYR A 597 15.12 -8.67 -14.17
CA TYR A 597 15.24 -7.41 -14.88
C TYR A 597 15.93 -7.53 -16.26
N ASP A 598 16.58 -8.65 -16.51
CA ASP A 598 17.20 -8.95 -17.80
C ASP A 598 17.33 -10.49 -17.94
N ILE A 599 17.71 -10.96 -19.14
CA ILE A 599 17.92 -12.40 -19.40
C ILE A 599 18.99 -12.94 -18.44
N GLY A 600 18.61 -13.91 -17.62
CA GLY A 600 19.50 -14.53 -16.63
C GLY A 600 19.98 -13.59 -15.52
N LYS A 601 19.38 -12.41 -15.35
CA LYS A 601 19.75 -11.45 -14.30
C LYS A 601 18.55 -11.09 -13.43
N LEU A 602 18.73 -11.26 -12.14
CA LEU A 602 17.69 -10.95 -11.15
C LEU A 602 18.22 -9.97 -10.10
N LEU A 603 17.29 -9.17 -9.56
CA LEU A 603 17.49 -8.36 -8.37
C LEU A 603 16.75 -9.02 -7.21
N THR A 604 17.42 -9.18 -6.06
CA THR A 604 16.76 -9.54 -4.79
C THR A 604 16.99 -8.43 -3.79
N LEU A 605 15.97 -8.10 -2.97
CA LEU A 605 16.04 -6.95 -2.09
C LEU A 605 15.11 -7.06 -0.88
N GLY A 606 15.47 -6.33 0.18
CA GLY A 606 14.64 -6.19 1.38
C GLY A 606 14.38 -7.49 2.12
N GLY A 607 13.26 -7.55 2.82
CA GLY A 607 12.86 -8.63 3.70
C GLY A 607 13.44 -8.52 5.11
N SER A 608 13.09 -9.47 5.96
CA SER A 608 13.62 -9.56 7.32
C SER A 608 13.97 -11.01 7.68
N PRO A 609 14.79 -11.27 8.71
CA PRO A 609 15.17 -12.63 9.09
C PRO A 609 13.99 -13.53 9.47
N ALA A 610 12.90 -12.95 9.95
CA ALA A 610 11.65 -13.63 10.25
C ALA A 610 10.46 -12.92 9.58
N TYR A 611 9.32 -13.59 9.51
CA TYR A 611 8.11 -13.09 8.87
C TYR A 611 7.60 -11.78 9.49
N GLN A 612 7.79 -11.61 10.78
CA GLN A 612 7.34 -10.44 11.55
C GLN A 612 8.21 -10.19 12.77
N ASN A 613 8.06 -9.00 13.37
CA ASN A 613 8.67 -8.60 14.65
C ASN A 613 10.20 -8.67 14.67
N THR A 614 10.82 -8.51 13.51
CA THR A 614 12.28 -8.38 13.34
C THR A 614 12.58 -7.26 12.36
N PRO A 615 13.68 -6.50 12.55
CA PRO A 615 14.04 -5.41 11.64
C PRO A 615 14.19 -5.90 10.21
N ALA A 616 13.62 -5.15 9.27
CA ALA A 616 13.84 -5.35 7.85
C ALA A 616 15.24 -4.90 7.42
N THR A 617 15.67 -5.33 6.23
CA THR A 617 16.94 -4.90 5.65
C THR A 617 16.72 -3.96 4.46
N ARG A 618 17.69 -3.05 4.22
CA ARG A 618 17.77 -2.24 3.00
C ARG A 618 18.69 -2.84 1.95
N ARG A 619 19.29 -3.98 2.21
CA ARG A 619 20.25 -4.63 1.31
C ARG A 619 19.59 -5.14 0.04
N ALA A 620 20.34 -5.05 -1.05
CA ALA A 620 19.96 -5.59 -2.34
C ALA A 620 21.14 -6.33 -2.98
N TYR A 621 20.82 -7.36 -3.77
CA TYR A 621 21.80 -8.22 -4.44
C TYR A 621 21.37 -8.48 -5.87
N THR A 622 22.34 -8.49 -6.78
CA THR A 622 22.18 -9.03 -8.12
C THR A 622 22.48 -10.52 -8.12
N VAL A 623 21.71 -11.27 -8.88
CA VAL A 623 21.90 -12.69 -9.14
C VAL A 623 22.04 -12.88 -10.64
N SER A 624 23.13 -13.49 -11.08
CA SER A 624 23.39 -13.80 -12.49
C SER A 624 23.41 -15.29 -12.71
N ILE A 625 22.70 -15.77 -13.72
CA ILE A 625 22.58 -17.19 -14.08
C ILE A 625 23.29 -17.41 -15.42
N ALA A 626 24.29 -18.32 -15.44
CA ALA A 626 24.98 -18.77 -16.63
C ALA A 626 24.97 -20.30 -16.68
N GLY A 627 24.00 -20.88 -17.39
CA GLY A 627 23.74 -22.32 -17.35
C GLY A 627 23.32 -22.80 -15.96
N SER A 628 24.14 -23.64 -15.30
CA SER A 628 23.90 -24.08 -13.91
C SER A 628 24.64 -23.23 -12.86
N GLN A 629 25.49 -22.31 -13.29
CA GLN A 629 26.24 -21.44 -12.39
C GLN A 629 25.38 -20.25 -11.95
N VAL A 630 25.45 -19.93 -10.66
CA VAL A 630 24.74 -18.80 -10.07
C VAL A 630 25.78 -17.93 -9.34
N GLU A 631 25.89 -16.70 -9.78
CA GLU A 631 26.76 -15.70 -9.16
C GLU A 631 25.91 -14.66 -8.46
N THR A 632 26.33 -14.22 -7.30
CA THR A 632 25.64 -13.20 -6.54
C THR A 632 26.60 -12.10 -6.13
N ALA A 633 26.15 -10.86 -6.23
CA ALA A 633 26.93 -9.69 -5.81
C ALA A 633 26.01 -8.71 -5.07
N ARG A 634 26.56 -8.01 -4.09
CA ARG A 634 25.86 -6.89 -3.48
C ARG A 634 25.80 -5.73 -4.49
N THR A 635 24.63 -5.08 -4.59
CA THR A 635 24.46 -3.83 -5.32
C THR A 635 24.31 -2.66 -4.32
N GLY A 636 23.95 -1.46 -4.76
CA GLY A 636 23.65 -0.36 -3.84
C GLY A 636 22.52 -0.73 -2.88
N ASP A 637 22.56 -0.21 -1.67
CA ASP A 637 21.48 -0.39 -0.70
C ASP A 637 20.31 0.56 -1.03
N MET A 638 19.08 0.15 -0.72
CA MET A 638 17.95 1.06 -0.64
C MET A 638 18.19 2.12 0.43
N GLU A 639 17.55 3.27 0.31
CA GLU A 639 17.51 4.27 1.38
C GLU A 639 16.74 3.74 2.59
N TYR A 640 15.69 2.95 2.35
CA TYR A 640 14.79 2.45 3.38
C TYR A 640 14.83 0.94 3.48
N ALA A 641 15.02 0.43 4.71
CA ALA A 641 14.79 -0.97 5.03
C ALA A 641 13.31 -1.28 4.85
N ARG A 642 12.97 -2.41 4.19
CA ARG A 642 11.58 -2.78 3.95
C ARG A 642 11.34 -4.28 3.80
N ALA A 643 10.29 -4.76 4.45
CA ALA A 643 9.66 -6.05 4.26
C ALA A 643 8.20 -5.82 3.86
N PHE A 644 7.49 -6.78 3.28
CA PHE A 644 6.15 -6.61 2.68
C PHE A 644 6.08 -5.57 1.55
N ALA A 645 7.20 -5.25 0.93
CA ALA A 645 7.26 -4.38 -0.23
C ALA A 645 6.88 -5.14 -1.51
N ASN A 646 6.58 -4.41 -2.58
CA ASN A 646 6.40 -4.96 -3.92
C ASN A 646 7.47 -4.39 -4.86
N SER A 647 7.96 -5.20 -5.80
CA SER A 647 8.90 -4.74 -6.82
C SER A 647 8.38 -5.01 -8.22
N VAL A 648 8.59 -4.05 -9.13
CA VAL A 648 8.12 -4.10 -10.51
C VAL A 648 9.25 -3.74 -11.46
N VAL A 649 9.56 -4.62 -12.41
CA VAL A 649 10.50 -4.32 -13.48
C VAL A 649 9.83 -3.52 -14.58
N LEU A 650 10.52 -2.48 -15.04
CA LEU A 650 10.08 -1.57 -16.09
C LEU A 650 10.60 -1.98 -17.48
N PRO A 651 9.99 -1.53 -18.57
CA PRO A 651 10.46 -1.80 -19.94
C PRO A 651 11.91 -1.39 -20.22
N ASP A 652 12.42 -0.33 -19.57
CA ASP A 652 13.82 0.13 -19.67
C ASP A 652 14.80 -0.70 -18.82
N GLY A 653 14.31 -1.69 -18.06
CA GLY A 653 15.13 -2.60 -17.23
C GLY A 653 15.36 -2.11 -15.82
N LYS A 654 14.91 -0.93 -15.45
CA LYS A 654 14.92 -0.45 -14.07
C LYS A 654 13.84 -1.14 -13.23
N VAL A 655 14.02 -1.11 -11.92
CA VAL A 655 13.08 -1.75 -10.97
C VAL A 655 12.58 -0.72 -9.96
N ILE A 656 11.25 -0.61 -9.82
CA ILE A 656 10.66 0.20 -8.75
C ILE A 656 10.28 -0.71 -7.59
N VAL A 657 10.55 -0.24 -6.37
CA VAL A 657 10.14 -0.88 -5.11
C VAL A 657 9.11 0.02 -4.42
N PHE A 658 7.93 -0.52 -4.12
CA PHE A 658 6.82 0.19 -3.50
C PHE A 658 6.54 -0.32 -2.10
N GLY A 659 6.24 0.59 -1.16
CA GLY A 659 5.69 0.27 0.15
C GLY A 659 6.62 -0.53 1.06
N GLY A 660 6.00 -1.33 1.90
CA GLY A 660 6.66 -2.13 2.92
C GLY A 660 6.84 -1.41 4.26
N GLN A 661 7.41 -2.14 5.22
CA GLN A 661 7.67 -1.68 6.58
C GLN A 661 9.12 -1.89 6.96
N SER A 662 9.72 -0.92 7.69
CA SER A 662 11.07 -1.09 8.22
C SER A 662 11.12 -2.07 9.41
N TYR A 663 10.00 -2.28 10.08
CA TYR A 663 9.77 -3.31 11.09
C TYR A 663 8.44 -4.00 10.79
N PRO A 664 8.46 -5.20 10.19
CA PRO A 664 7.26 -5.84 9.70
C PRO A 664 6.33 -6.28 10.83
N VAL A 665 5.11 -5.77 10.81
CA VAL A 665 4.00 -6.17 11.66
C VAL A 665 2.77 -6.31 10.76
N PRO A 666 2.27 -7.52 10.49
CA PRO A 666 1.06 -7.71 9.70
C PRO A 666 -0.11 -6.91 10.27
N PHE A 667 -0.95 -6.36 9.41
CA PHE A 667 -2.12 -5.56 9.78
C PHE A 667 -1.80 -4.30 10.60
N SER A 668 -0.65 -3.69 10.32
CA SER A 668 -0.23 -2.42 10.91
C SER A 668 0.30 -1.48 9.84
N ASP A 669 0.02 -0.18 9.98
CA ASP A 669 0.63 0.88 9.18
C ASP A 669 1.81 1.54 9.91
N ALA A 670 2.14 1.09 11.10
CA ALA A 670 3.34 1.53 11.80
C ALA A 670 4.59 1.19 10.98
N THR A 671 5.58 2.06 10.99
CA THR A 671 6.85 1.91 10.27
C THR A 671 6.74 1.75 8.75
N SER A 672 5.62 2.18 8.16
CA SER A 672 5.41 2.18 6.71
C SER A 672 6.45 3.00 5.97
N VAL A 673 6.90 2.50 4.83
CA VAL A 673 7.76 3.22 3.90
C VAL A 673 6.90 3.76 2.77
N LEU A 674 6.65 5.06 2.78
CA LEU A 674 5.79 5.73 1.79
C LEU A 674 6.54 6.18 0.54
N THR A 675 7.86 6.23 0.57
CA THR A 675 8.70 6.67 -0.55
C THR A 675 9.13 5.46 -1.38
N PRO A 676 8.63 5.28 -2.61
CA PRO A 676 9.14 4.26 -3.51
C PRO A 676 10.57 4.57 -3.94
N GLU A 677 11.28 3.55 -4.40
CA GLU A 677 12.66 3.73 -4.90
C GLU A 677 12.84 3.07 -6.26
N LEU A 678 13.56 3.75 -7.15
CA LEU A 678 13.92 3.27 -8.47
C LEU A 678 15.38 2.80 -8.47
N TRP A 679 15.59 1.50 -8.70
CA TRP A 679 16.92 0.93 -8.92
C TRP A 679 17.29 0.97 -10.39
N ASP A 680 18.51 1.44 -10.68
CA ASP A 680 19.07 1.47 -12.03
C ASP A 680 20.16 0.39 -12.17
N PRO A 681 19.96 -0.64 -13.03
CA PRO A 681 20.93 -1.73 -13.19
C PRO A 681 22.28 -1.27 -13.74
N SER A 682 22.35 -0.12 -14.40
CA SER A 682 23.60 0.39 -14.98
C SER A 682 24.53 0.98 -13.93
N THR A 683 23.99 1.51 -12.85
CA THR A 683 24.71 2.15 -11.75
C THR A 683 24.66 1.38 -10.44
N GLY A 684 23.66 0.50 -10.30
CA GLY A 684 23.34 -0.19 -9.04
C GLY A 684 22.76 0.71 -7.96
N VAL A 685 22.35 1.94 -8.28
CA VAL A 685 21.90 2.95 -7.32
C VAL A 685 20.38 2.99 -7.23
N PHE A 686 19.86 3.14 -6.00
CA PHE A 686 18.45 3.45 -5.73
C PHE A 686 18.24 4.95 -5.65
N THR A 687 17.17 5.44 -6.28
CA THR A 687 16.76 6.85 -6.27
C THR A 687 15.34 6.95 -5.70
N PRO A 688 15.08 7.79 -4.69
CA PRO A 688 13.75 8.03 -4.19
C PRO A 688 12.81 8.56 -5.27
N LEU A 689 11.55 8.11 -5.24
CA LEU A 689 10.48 8.54 -6.14
C LEU A 689 9.42 9.33 -5.36
N ALA A 690 8.45 9.92 -6.06
CA ALA A 690 7.34 10.66 -5.47
C ALA A 690 6.60 9.82 -4.42
N THR A 691 6.42 10.39 -3.24
CA THR A 691 5.88 9.72 -2.05
C THR A 691 4.43 9.29 -2.25
N MET A 692 4.08 8.10 -1.80
CA MET A 692 2.71 7.56 -1.78
C MET A 692 1.87 8.26 -0.70
N ALA A 693 0.59 8.46 -1.00
CA ALA A 693 -0.36 8.99 -0.01
C ALA A 693 -0.93 7.91 0.93
N VAL A 694 -0.86 6.64 0.53
CA VAL A 694 -1.46 5.51 1.25
C VAL A 694 -0.39 4.45 1.51
N PRO A 695 -0.29 3.91 2.74
CA PRO A 695 0.59 2.79 3.04
C PRO A 695 0.29 1.57 2.17
N ARG A 696 1.34 0.88 1.71
CA ARG A 696 1.24 -0.37 0.94
C ARG A 696 2.14 -1.42 1.61
N ASN A 697 1.58 -2.07 2.61
CA ASN A 697 2.27 -3.03 3.47
C ASN A 697 1.78 -4.46 3.20
N TYR A 698 1.60 -5.24 4.24
CA TYR A 698 1.10 -6.60 4.19
C TYR A 698 -0.21 -6.70 3.38
N HIS A 699 -0.28 -7.64 2.42
CA HIS A 699 -1.35 -7.83 1.43
C HIS A 699 -1.45 -6.72 0.36
N SER A 700 -0.46 -5.85 0.20
CA SER A 700 -0.43 -4.95 -0.95
C SER A 700 0.09 -5.64 -2.21
N VAL A 701 -0.19 -5.03 -3.36
CA VAL A 701 0.18 -5.51 -4.69
C VAL A 701 0.74 -4.39 -5.55
N ALA A 702 1.57 -4.72 -6.55
CA ALA A 702 1.95 -3.80 -7.61
C ALA A 702 2.19 -4.54 -8.93
N ASN A 703 1.78 -3.94 -10.06
CA ASN A 703 1.90 -4.52 -11.40
C ASN A 703 2.25 -3.47 -12.44
N LEU A 704 3.12 -3.83 -13.40
CA LEU A 704 3.33 -3.07 -14.62
C LEU A 704 2.05 -3.11 -15.48
N LEU A 705 1.60 -1.95 -15.93
CA LEU A 705 0.43 -1.80 -16.78
C LEU A 705 0.81 -1.76 -18.28
N PRO A 706 -0.12 -2.06 -19.21
CA PRO A 706 0.16 -2.08 -20.64
C PRO A 706 0.62 -0.71 -21.22
N ASP A 707 0.31 0.38 -20.56
CA ASP A 707 0.74 1.72 -20.94
C ASP A 707 2.10 2.12 -20.35
N GLY A 708 2.79 1.20 -19.65
CA GLY A 708 4.09 1.44 -19.03
C GLY A 708 4.01 2.13 -17.66
N ARG A 709 2.82 2.45 -17.15
CA ARG A 709 2.63 2.91 -15.77
C ARG A 709 2.58 1.72 -14.82
N VAL A 710 2.55 1.97 -13.53
CA VAL A 710 2.51 0.92 -12.51
C VAL A 710 1.31 1.13 -11.60
N PHE A 711 0.49 0.10 -11.43
CA PHE A 711 -0.55 0.06 -10.41
C PHE A 711 0.05 -0.35 -9.06
N SER A 712 -0.35 0.30 -7.98
CA SER A 712 -0.08 -0.13 -6.61
C SER A 712 -1.35 0.03 -5.78
N GLY A 713 -1.74 -1.03 -5.08
CA GLY A 713 -3.00 -1.05 -4.33
C GLY A 713 -3.04 -2.06 -3.20
N GLY A 714 -4.14 -2.06 -2.46
CA GLY A 714 -4.37 -2.98 -1.36
C GLY A 714 -3.54 -2.72 -0.11
N GLY A 715 -3.58 -3.66 0.78
CA GLY A 715 -3.04 -3.66 2.14
C GLY A 715 -4.12 -3.95 3.17
N GLY A 716 -3.81 -4.73 4.22
CA GLY A 716 -4.77 -5.09 5.27
C GLY A 716 -5.55 -6.37 4.99
N LEU A 717 -6.85 -6.34 5.01
CA LEU A 717 -7.85 -7.41 5.00
C LEU A 717 -8.09 -8.02 6.39
N CYS A 718 -8.24 -7.19 7.41
CA CYS A 718 -8.39 -7.58 8.81
C CYS A 718 -9.76 -7.22 9.43
N GLY A 719 -10.77 -6.98 8.61
CA GLY A 719 -12.12 -6.61 9.08
C GLY A 719 -12.20 -5.13 9.44
N ASP A 720 -12.66 -4.82 10.63
CA ASP A 720 -12.87 -3.43 11.09
C ASP A 720 -11.55 -2.78 11.55
N CYS A 721 -10.47 -2.95 10.80
CA CYS A 721 -9.18 -2.37 11.10
C CYS A 721 -8.87 -1.17 10.20
N ALA A 722 -8.10 -0.21 10.71
CA ALA A 722 -7.72 1.00 9.99
C ALA A 722 -6.73 0.76 8.84
N THR A 723 -6.16 -0.44 8.74
CA THR A 723 -5.16 -0.79 7.73
C THR A 723 -5.75 -1.45 6.48
N ASN A 724 -7.07 -1.52 6.38
CA ASN A 724 -7.76 -1.97 5.17
C ASN A 724 -7.76 -0.89 4.10
N HIS A 725 -6.91 -1.04 3.10
CA HIS A 725 -6.80 -0.11 1.98
C HIS A 725 -7.55 -0.66 0.76
N ALA A 726 -8.86 -0.43 0.73
CA ALA A 726 -9.74 -0.80 -0.39
C ALA A 726 -9.59 0.19 -1.55
N ASP A 727 -8.37 0.38 -2.01
CA ASP A 727 -8.03 1.34 -3.05
C ASP A 727 -6.73 0.98 -3.77
N GLY A 728 -6.43 1.71 -4.83
CA GLY A 728 -5.18 1.68 -5.54
C GLY A 728 -4.92 2.98 -6.27
N ALA A 729 -3.67 3.20 -6.67
CA ALA A 729 -3.26 4.34 -7.47
C ALA A 729 -2.31 3.90 -8.59
N VAL A 730 -2.29 4.65 -9.67
CA VAL A 730 -1.39 4.42 -10.79
C VAL A 730 -0.22 5.40 -10.71
N PHE A 731 0.98 4.86 -10.64
CA PHE A 731 2.22 5.61 -10.68
C PHE A 731 2.70 5.77 -12.13
N THR A 732 3.01 6.99 -12.54
CA THR A 732 3.63 7.31 -13.82
C THR A 732 5.14 7.45 -13.62
N PRO A 733 5.95 6.49 -14.12
CA PRO A 733 7.39 6.54 -13.96
C PRO A 733 8.03 7.73 -14.67
N PRO A 734 9.24 8.16 -14.23
CA PRO A 734 9.96 9.31 -14.79
C PRO A 734 10.19 9.25 -16.30
N TYR A 735 10.36 8.07 -16.86
CA TYR A 735 10.60 7.93 -18.29
C TYR A 735 9.42 8.39 -19.17
N LEU A 736 8.20 8.50 -18.61
CA LEU A 736 7.01 8.96 -19.33
C LEU A 736 6.74 10.46 -19.20
N LEU A 737 7.50 11.19 -18.38
CA LEU A 737 7.17 12.57 -18.00
C LEU A 737 8.26 13.56 -18.40
N ASN A 738 7.82 14.73 -18.89
CA ASN A 738 8.63 15.92 -19.03
C ASN A 738 8.84 16.62 -17.66
N PRO A 739 9.78 17.58 -17.54
CA PRO A 739 9.99 18.32 -16.29
C PRO A 739 8.76 19.08 -15.77
N ASP A 740 7.86 19.49 -16.65
CA ASP A 740 6.61 20.16 -16.32
C ASP A 740 5.46 19.18 -15.95
N GLY A 741 5.74 17.87 -15.95
CA GLY A 741 4.77 16.81 -15.66
C GLY A 741 3.91 16.40 -16.85
N SER A 742 4.04 17.04 -18.01
CA SER A 742 3.36 16.61 -19.23
C SER A 742 3.91 15.29 -19.74
N PRO A 743 3.08 14.46 -20.42
CA PRO A 743 3.55 13.20 -21.02
C PRO A 743 4.62 13.46 -22.09
N LYS A 744 5.67 12.65 -22.11
CA LYS A 744 6.62 12.62 -23.23
C LYS A 744 5.96 12.04 -24.48
N PRO A 745 6.36 12.48 -25.68
CA PRO A 745 6.07 11.78 -26.92
C PRO A 745 6.56 10.33 -26.84
N ARG A 746 5.79 9.40 -27.39
CA ARG A 746 6.07 7.96 -27.31
C ARG A 746 6.13 7.35 -28.70
N PRO A 747 6.99 6.37 -28.96
CA PRO A 747 6.85 5.55 -30.15
C PRO A 747 5.54 4.75 -30.05
N GLU A 748 4.91 4.47 -31.19
CA GLU A 748 3.76 3.58 -31.29
C GLU A 748 4.11 2.40 -32.16
N ILE A 749 3.80 1.17 -31.72
CA ILE A 749 3.89 -0.01 -32.57
C ILE A 749 2.70 0.00 -33.53
N THR A 750 2.99 0.25 -34.80
CA THR A 750 2.00 0.31 -35.88
C THR A 750 1.98 -1.02 -36.65
N GLY A 751 0.94 -1.23 -37.44
CA GLY A 751 0.78 -2.47 -38.18
C GLY A 751 0.31 -3.66 -37.36
N ASN A 752 0.39 -4.84 -37.92
CA ASN A 752 -0.14 -6.06 -37.31
C ASN A 752 0.96 -6.75 -36.48
N VAL A 753 0.69 -6.90 -35.18
CA VAL A 753 1.45 -7.78 -34.29
C VAL A 753 0.68 -9.09 -34.19
N PRO A 754 1.29 -10.25 -34.46
CA PRO A 754 0.58 -11.53 -34.38
C PRO A 754 0.11 -11.75 -32.94
N SER A 755 -1.13 -12.23 -32.78
CA SER A 755 -1.67 -12.55 -31.46
C SER A 755 -0.96 -13.74 -30.78
N ARG A 756 -0.27 -14.60 -31.59
CA ARG A 756 0.47 -15.77 -31.12
C ARG A 756 1.78 -15.92 -31.91
N THR A 757 2.83 -16.37 -31.23
CA THR A 757 4.15 -16.66 -31.82
C THR A 757 4.85 -17.78 -31.06
N ALA A 758 5.99 -18.27 -31.56
CA ALA A 758 6.81 -19.28 -30.89
C ALA A 758 8.19 -18.71 -30.51
N PRO A 759 8.89 -19.29 -29.52
CA PRO A 759 10.29 -18.97 -29.26
C PRO A 759 11.14 -19.14 -30.52
N GLY A 760 12.16 -18.28 -30.73
CA GLY A 760 13.02 -18.30 -31.91
C GLY A 760 12.42 -17.69 -33.19
N THR A 761 11.16 -17.22 -33.14
CA THR A 761 10.51 -16.57 -34.29
C THR A 761 11.01 -15.13 -34.46
N SER A 762 11.06 -14.67 -35.70
CA SER A 762 11.28 -13.26 -36.04
C SER A 762 9.98 -12.60 -36.47
N LEU A 763 9.70 -11.43 -35.90
CA LEU A 763 8.54 -10.59 -36.22
C LEU A 763 8.97 -9.39 -37.07
N THR A 764 8.15 -9.00 -38.05
CA THR A 764 8.33 -7.68 -38.72
C THR A 764 7.43 -6.67 -37.99
N LEU A 765 8.05 -5.64 -37.40
CA LEU A 765 7.36 -4.61 -36.66
C LEU A 765 7.59 -3.25 -37.31
N SER A 766 6.59 -2.38 -37.21
CA SER A 766 6.69 -0.99 -37.60
C SER A 766 6.38 -0.07 -36.45
N THR A 767 7.04 1.11 -36.40
CA THR A 767 6.79 2.12 -35.37
C THR A 767 6.54 3.50 -35.96
N SER A 768 5.75 4.32 -35.30
CA SER A 768 5.41 5.69 -35.72
C SER A 768 6.59 6.64 -35.72
N THR A 769 7.55 6.41 -34.82
CA THR A 769 8.84 7.11 -34.69
C THR A 769 9.96 6.08 -34.51
N PRO A 770 11.24 6.40 -34.75
CA PRO A 770 12.33 5.43 -34.59
C PRO A 770 12.35 4.79 -33.19
N ALA A 771 12.39 3.46 -33.15
CA ALA A 771 12.66 2.71 -31.97
C ALA A 771 14.13 2.32 -31.86
N ALA A 772 14.70 2.44 -30.67
CA ALA A 772 16.06 2.01 -30.36
C ALA A 772 16.12 0.53 -29.93
N SER A 773 15.07 0.02 -29.30
CA SER A 773 15.00 -1.36 -28.81
C SER A 773 13.57 -1.84 -28.68
N PHE A 774 13.42 -3.17 -28.55
CA PHE A 774 12.15 -3.85 -28.28
C PHE A 774 12.30 -4.78 -27.09
N VAL A 775 11.24 -4.94 -26.31
CA VAL A 775 11.26 -5.77 -25.12
C VAL A 775 9.92 -6.47 -24.92
N LEU A 776 9.95 -7.72 -24.48
CA LEU A 776 8.79 -8.43 -23.96
C LEU A 776 8.79 -8.31 -22.43
N MET A 777 7.65 -7.87 -21.90
CA MET A 777 7.35 -7.91 -20.46
C MET A 777 6.29 -8.97 -20.26
N ARG A 778 6.56 -10.00 -19.44
CA ARG A 778 5.55 -11.01 -19.17
C ARG A 778 4.39 -10.40 -18.40
N ALA A 779 3.16 -10.65 -18.85
CA ALA A 779 1.98 -10.32 -18.05
C ALA A 779 2.04 -11.11 -16.74
N ALA A 780 1.84 -10.42 -15.62
CA ALA A 780 2.20 -10.95 -14.31
C ALA A 780 1.05 -10.84 -13.32
N ALA A 781 1.14 -11.62 -12.25
CA ALA A 781 0.18 -11.65 -11.16
C ALA A 781 0.91 -11.51 -9.83
N ALA A 782 0.42 -10.61 -8.96
CA ALA A 782 1.04 -10.29 -7.69
C ALA A 782 0.14 -10.64 -6.51
N THR A 783 0.72 -11.18 -5.45
CA THR A 783 0.11 -11.35 -4.14
C THR A 783 1.19 -11.45 -3.07
N HIS A 784 0.96 -10.88 -1.87
CA HIS A 784 1.83 -11.07 -0.70
C HIS A 784 3.32 -10.79 -0.99
N SER A 785 3.62 -9.69 -1.65
CA SER A 785 5.00 -9.31 -2.05
C SER A 785 5.66 -10.26 -3.06
N THR A 786 4.92 -11.18 -3.67
CA THR A 786 5.46 -12.19 -4.57
C THR A 786 4.86 -12.05 -5.96
N ASP A 787 5.72 -12.00 -6.97
CA ASP A 787 5.40 -12.11 -8.39
C ASP A 787 6.52 -12.90 -9.07
N ASN A 788 6.37 -14.22 -9.12
CA ASN A 788 7.38 -15.13 -9.68
C ASN A 788 7.34 -15.24 -11.21
N ASP A 789 6.29 -14.71 -11.82
CA ASP A 789 6.10 -14.77 -13.29
C ASP A 789 6.64 -13.53 -13.99
N GLN A 790 6.85 -12.42 -13.28
CA GLN A 790 7.32 -11.20 -13.92
C GLN A 790 8.76 -11.35 -14.43
N ARG A 791 8.96 -10.99 -15.70
CA ARG A 791 10.29 -10.95 -16.32
C ARG A 791 10.33 -10.00 -17.49
N ARG A 792 11.49 -9.41 -17.68
CA ARG A 792 11.85 -8.60 -18.83
C ARG A 792 12.73 -9.40 -19.77
N VAL A 793 12.37 -9.43 -21.05
CA VAL A 793 13.14 -10.12 -22.11
C VAL A 793 13.44 -9.12 -23.22
N PRO A 794 14.64 -8.53 -23.25
CA PRO A 794 15.07 -7.68 -24.36
C PRO A 794 15.19 -8.52 -25.63
N LEU A 795 14.79 -7.94 -26.77
CA LEU A 795 14.75 -8.59 -28.07
C LEU A 795 15.86 -8.04 -28.97
N THR A 796 16.48 -8.91 -29.75
CA THR A 796 17.38 -8.49 -30.80
C THR A 796 16.58 -7.92 -31.95
N SER A 797 16.96 -6.75 -32.46
CA SER A 797 16.29 -6.09 -33.58
C SER A 797 17.26 -5.54 -34.62
N THR A 798 16.83 -5.57 -35.87
CA THR A 798 17.57 -5.00 -37.01
C THR A 798 16.61 -4.12 -37.80
N ALA A 799 16.98 -2.85 -38.03
CA ALA A 799 16.21 -1.96 -38.88
C ALA A 799 16.29 -2.45 -40.35
N THR A 800 15.13 -2.59 -40.99
CA THR A 800 14.98 -3.03 -42.39
C THR A 800 14.46 -1.93 -43.29
N GLY A 801 14.04 -0.78 -42.71
CA GLY A 801 13.58 0.41 -43.39
C GLY A 801 13.28 1.50 -42.37
N THR A 802 12.82 2.66 -42.85
CA THR A 802 12.43 3.77 -41.98
C THR A 802 11.24 3.32 -41.12
N GLY A 803 11.46 3.22 -39.79
CA GLY A 803 10.44 2.79 -38.84
C GLY A 803 10.01 1.32 -38.95
N THR A 804 10.77 0.48 -39.70
CA THR A 804 10.48 -0.94 -39.86
C THR A 804 11.64 -1.78 -39.37
N TYR A 805 11.35 -2.85 -38.65
CA TYR A 805 12.33 -3.69 -37.95
C TYR A 805 12.00 -5.17 -38.08
N THR A 806 13.06 -5.99 -38.22
CA THR A 806 12.97 -7.41 -37.90
C THR A 806 13.38 -7.58 -36.44
N VAL A 807 12.48 -8.15 -35.62
CA VAL A 807 12.65 -8.34 -34.17
C VAL A 807 12.59 -9.83 -33.86
N SER A 808 13.66 -10.38 -33.29
CA SER A 808 13.79 -11.81 -33.05
C SER A 808 13.59 -12.15 -31.58
N LEU A 809 12.70 -13.11 -31.30
CA LEU A 809 12.51 -13.69 -29.98
C LEU A 809 13.64 -14.69 -29.67
N PRO A 810 14.13 -14.75 -28.42
CA PRO A 810 15.01 -15.83 -27.99
C PRO A 810 14.41 -17.21 -28.26
N ALA A 811 15.25 -18.14 -28.69
CA ALA A 811 14.83 -19.52 -29.00
C ALA A 811 14.65 -20.39 -27.75
N ASP A 812 15.28 -20.00 -26.64
CA ASP A 812 15.20 -20.75 -25.37
C ASP A 812 13.87 -20.55 -24.67
N PRO A 813 13.04 -21.60 -24.51
CA PRO A 813 11.75 -21.49 -23.80
C PRO A 813 11.90 -21.21 -22.30
N GLY A 814 13.11 -21.31 -21.73
CA GLY A 814 13.38 -20.89 -20.35
C GLY A 814 13.62 -19.38 -20.21
N VAL A 815 13.98 -18.71 -21.31
CA VAL A 815 14.08 -17.25 -21.41
C VAL A 815 12.72 -16.66 -21.71
N VAL A 816 12.03 -17.18 -22.73
CA VAL A 816 10.70 -16.76 -23.14
C VAL A 816 9.72 -17.89 -22.78
N LEU A 817 9.29 -17.93 -21.52
CA LEU A 817 8.31 -18.93 -21.06
C LEU A 817 7.02 -18.85 -21.89
N PRO A 818 6.31 -19.96 -22.08
CA PRO A 818 4.97 -19.90 -22.66
C PRO A 818 4.06 -18.93 -21.89
N GLY A 819 3.22 -18.17 -22.58
CA GLY A 819 2.28 -17.25 -21.93
C GLY A 819 2.11 -15.89 -22.62
N THR A 820 1.36 -15.03 -21.98
CA THR A 820 1.03 -13.69 -22.48
C THR A 820 2.12 -12.69 -22.14
N TYR A 821 2.48 -11.89 -23.14
CA TYR A 821 3.48 -10.83 -23.02
C TYR A 821 2.94 -9.50 -23.52
N MET A 822 3.43 -8.45 -22.93
CA MET A 822 3.32 -7.05 -23.35
C MET A 822 4.58 -6.71 -24.15
N LEU A 823 4.47 -6.50 -25.46
CA LEU A 823 5.56 -6.06 -26.35
C LEU A 823 5.62 -4.55 -26.34
N PHE A 824 6.77 -4.01 -25.96
CA PHE A 824 7.07 -2.57 -26.02
C PHE A 824 8.16 -2.27 -27.04
N ALA A 825 8.02 -1.11 -27.72
CA ALA A 825 9.12 -0.46 -28.43
C ALA A 825 9.61 0.69 -27.56
N LEU A 826 10.93 0.88 -27.46
CA LEU A 826 11.52 1.99 -26.70
C LEU A 826 12.28 2.90 -27.66
N ASP A 827 12.17 4.20 -27.47
CA ASP A 827 13.00 5.17 -28.18
C ASP A 827 14.44 5.26 -27.62
N ALA A 828 15.26 6.15 -28.16
CA ALA A 828 16.65 6.33 -27.73
C ALA A 828 16.79 6.89 -26.31
N GLN A 829 15.74 7.47 -25.75
CA GLN A 829 15.66 7.98 -24.38
C GLN A 829 15.06 6.95 -23.40
N GLY A 830 14.72 5.74 -23.89
CA GLY A 830 14.10 4.68 -23.08
C GLY A 830 12.60 4.89 -22.83
N VAL A 831 11.94 5.81 -23.55
CA VAL A 831 10.49 6.01 -23.44
C VAL A 831 9.76 4.86 -24.12
N PRO A 832 8.96 4.04 -23.41
CA PRO A 832 8.28 2.90 -24.00
C PRO A 832 7.00 3.34 -24.76
N SER A 833 6.67 2.58 -25.80
CA SER A 833 5.35 2.60 -26.44
C SER A 833 4.24 2.17 -25.47
N THR A 834 2.98 2.31 -25.85
CA THR A 834 1.93 1.43 -25.30
C THR A 834 2.17 0.00 -25.79
N ALA A 835 1.96 -0.98 -24.93
CA ALA A 835 2.21 -2.38 -25.25
C ALA A 835 1.23 -2.94 -26.29
N ARG A 836 1.72 -3.90 -27.05
CA ARG A 836 0.87 -4.81 -27.84
C ARG A 836 0.96 -6.19 -27.21
N PHE A 837 -0.18 -6.79 -26.90
CA PHE A 837 -0.22 -8.13 -26.35
C PHE A 837 0.04 -9.20 -27.41
N LEU A 838 0.85 -10.20 -27.05
CA LEU A 838 1.02 -11.42 -27.81
C LEU A 838 1.22 -12.62 -26.89
N THR A 839 0.82 -13.79 -27.33
CA THR A 839 1.03 -15.05 -26.59
C THR A 839 2.19 -15.82 -27.24
N VAL A 840 3.15 -16.25 -26.44
CA VAL A 840 4.23 -17.16 -26.81
C VAL A 840 3.82 -18.57 -26.41
N SER A 841 3.87 -19.54 -27.35
CA SER A 841 3.43 -20.91 -27.13
C SER A 841 4.23 -21.92 -27.96
#